data_4e313be05c8deacb8aebf624cfb0884a
#
_entry.id   4e313be05c8deacb8aebf624cfb0884a
#
_cell.length_a   1.000
_cell.length_b   1.000
_cell.length_c   1.000
_cell.angle_alpha   90.00
_cell.angle_beta   90.00
_cell.angle_gamma   90.00
#
_symmetry.space_group_name_H-M   'P 1'
#
loop_
_entity.id
_entity.type
_entity.pdbx_description
1 polymer ?
#
loop_
_entity_poly.entity_id
_entity_poly.type
_entity_poly.pdbx_seq_one_letter_code
_entity_poly.pdbx_strand_id
1 'polypeptide(L)'
;MLKKILSYLALPLLLFLSNSSGGSAPSAVEAPPEGLSSGPDIITGDVGRLLDSGGLQHFGSDGTQVGLGVGTTVCNAGNVPVSVFPLPETNHSIIPQNLYRMSGGAGNDDRFEQLGQSWVKHTFAPDTSNDCGFGCTGGDDNHLGVGCSDTYDSDQNADQNSLSSRAWINPFTGVYQSNCRDHTGHVHTGTSHRLLVEANDLYPAMNPGATYYAEVQYISPDEYAWCQTHPGQCNMFNNASYGQFAVTVSGGTSFFFSSVGETVRMSPAINAWTGATIVPFEPEPGIDGRGFIAYKVTNPSAGVWHYEYAIYNMNLDRAIQFFTVPLGCGITVSNIGFHAPPNHPGFPNDGTLGDAGFSNAAWSATQTASALSWSSQTFAQNQNANAIRWGTLYNFRFDADQPPQATNAMIGFFKTGSPVLAAIQGPTCNAPPPPTPTPFPPGTAQAINLSTRMRVGTGDNVAIGGFIITGTAPKHVLLRAVGPTLVQSGVTNALPDPVMELHGPGGFATITNDNWRDDPAQEAAIIATGIEPASNLEAAIDATLSPGAYTTIVSSTNHDTGVGLVEVYDLGQGVAAKLGNISTRALVGIGGEIVIAGFILGSHSDADRIVVRGIGPSLTAAGVPNALADPDLELRDGNGTILASNNNWQDNPAQAAELTAAGLAPTNNLESAIATTLPAGTYTALLSGVNSGIGVGLVEVYDRGAP
;
A
#
# COMPACT_ATOMS: atom_id res chain seq x y z
N MET A 1 8.20 -2.12 7.95
CA MET A 1 8.70 -3.28 8.74
C MET A 1 8.87 -4.51 7.85
N LEU A 2 7.95 -4.84 6.95
CA LEU A 2 8.06 -6.00 6.04
C LEU A 2 9.29 -5.94 5.09
N LYS A 3 9.60 -4.79 4.49
CA LYS A 3 10.78 -4.64 3.59
C LYS A 3 12.13 -4.92 4.27
N LYS A 4 12.25 -4.74 5.59
CA LYS A 4 13.49 -5.09 6.33
C LYS A 4 13.57 -6.59 6.69
N ILE A 5 12.46 -7.30 6.70
CA ILE A 5 12.40 -8.73 7.06
C ILE A 5 12.73 -9.60 5.84
N LEU A 6 12.37 -9.18 4.61
CA LEU A 6 12.68 -9.91 3.38
C LEU A 6 14.17 -10.03 3.05
N SER A 7 15.01 -9.10 3.53
CA SER A 7 16.47 -9.17 3.33
C SER A 7 17.16 -10.31 4.10
N TYR A 8 16.48 -10.97 5.03
CA TYR A 8 17.07 -12.02 5.86
C TYR A 8 16.79 -13.47 5.41
N LEU A 9 15.86 -13.68 4.47
CA LEU A 9 15.58 -15.01 3.92
C LEU A 9 16.56 -15.47 2.83
N ALA A 10 17.49 -14.61 2.42
CA ALA A 10 18.57 -14.90 1.50
C ALA A 10 19.92 -14.89 2.24
N LEU A 11 20.12 -15.79 3.22
CA LEU A 11 21.42 -15.90 3.91
C LEU A 11 22.38 -16.73 3.03
N PRO A 12 23.53 -16.17 2.63
CA PRO A 12 24.61 -16.94 2.03
C PRO A 12 25.37 -17.68 3.14
N LEU A 13 25.63 -18.93 2.92
CA LEU A 13 26.60 -19.72 3.68
C LEU A 13 28.02 -19.19 3.36
N LEU A 14 28.54 -18.25 4.16
CA LEU A 14 29.92 -17.77 4.06
C LEU A 14 30.80 -18.53 5.07
N LEU A 15 31.78 -19.23 4.54
CA LEU A 15 32.89 -19.80 5.29
C LEU A 15 33.70 -18.68 5.96
N PHE A 16 33.90 -18.76 7.27
CA PHE A 16 34.83 -17.90 8.01
C PHE A 16 36.28 -18.29 7.74
N LEU A 17 37.05 -17.37 7.17
CA LEU A 17 38.48 -17.28 7.34
C LEU A 17 38.76 -16.03 8.15
N SER A 18 39.32 -16.23 9.34
CA SER A 18 39.76 -15.19 10.26
C SER A 18 40.99 -14.47 9.76
N ASN A 19 40.93 -13.13 9.64
CA ASN A 19 42.11 -12.28 9.75
C ASN A 19 41.75 -10.98 10.51
N SER A 20 42.43 -10.76 11.61
CA SER A 20 42.35 -9.60 12.46
C SER A 20 43.24 -8.46 11.91
N SER A 21 42.67 -7.30 11.64
CA SER A 21 43.40 -6.03 11.71
C SER A 21 42.43 -4.88 11.94
N GLY A 22 42.73 -4.05 12.94
CA GLY A 22 41.89 -2.92 13.34
C GLY A 22 41.83 -1.81 12.32
N GLY A 23 40.65 -1.22 12.24
CA GLY A 23 40.36 -0.05 11.41
C GLY A 23 39.06 0.64 11.87
N SER A 24 39.14 1.95 11.97
CA SER A 24 38.14 2.93 12.38
C SER A 24 36.74 2.66 11.85
N ALA A 25 35.71 3.01 12.65
CA ALA A 25 34.29 2.93 12.32
C ALA A 25 33.99 3.60 10.96
N PRO A 26 33.26 2.94 10.08
CA PRO A 26 32.80 3.57 8.86
C PRO A 26 31.63 4.51 9.14
N SER A 27 31.73 5.73 8.60
CA SER A 27 30.61 6.66 8.43
C SER A 27 29.42 5.97 7.79
N ALA A 28 28.21 6.37 8.20
CA ALA A 28 26.95 5.90 7.61
C ALA A 28 27.04 5.94 6.08
N VAL A 29 26.92 4.80 5.45
CA VAL A 29 26.80 4.70 3.98
C VAL A 29 25.41 5.22 3.63
N GLU A 30 25.39 6.37 2.97
CA GLU A 30 24.21 6.90 2.29
C GLU A 30 23.64 5.81 1.37
N ALA A 31 22.34 5.57 1.45
CA ALA A 31 21.68 4.61 0.57
C ALA A 31 21.96 5.02 -0.89
N PRO A 32 22.27 4.09 -1.80
CA PRO A 32 22.47 4.44 -3.19
C PRO A 32 21.21 5.14 -3.73
N PRO A 33 21.35 6.15 -4.60
CA PRO A 33 20.21 6.84 -5.19
C PRO A 33 19.27 5.81 -5.83
N GLU A 34 17.97 5.96 -5.60
CA GLU A 34 16.97 5.17 -6.31
C GLU A 34 17.21 5.36 -7.81
N GLY A 35 17.21 4.28 -8.57
CA GLY A 35 17.42 4.35 -10.02
C GLY A 35 16.27 5.15 -10.65
N LEU A 36 16.57 5.89 -11.73
CA LEU A 36 15.57 6.63 -12.49
C LEU A 36 14.50 5.69 -13.03
N SER A 37 13.22 6.12 -12.97
CA SER A 37 12.09 5.41 -13.57
C SER A 37 12.12 5.51 -15.11
N SER A 38 11.36 4.66 -15.77
CA SER A 38 11.21 4.70 -17.23
C SER A 38 10.23 5.80 -17.64
N GLY A 39 10.60 6.58 -18.64
CA GLY A 39 9.80 7.70 -19.13
C GLY A 39 10.02 9.00 -18.35
N PRO A 40 9.17 10.02 -18.60
CA PRO A 40 9.07 11.21 -17.77
C PRO A 40 8.46 10.83 -16.42
N ASP A 41 8.96 11.39 -15.33
CA ASP A 41 8.49 11.12 -13.98
C ASP A 41 8.67 12.35 -13.11
N ILE A 42 7.62 13.13 -12.99
CA ILE A 42 7.61 14.34 -12.19
C ILE A 42 7.14 14.04 -10.77
N ILE A 43 8.02 14.20 -9.81
CA ILE A 43 7.67 14.09 -8.40
C ILE A 43 7.80 15.43 -7.68
N THR A 44 7.01 15.63 -6.63
CA THR A 44 7.27 16.69 -5.66
C THR A 44 8.40 16.24 -4.74
N GLY A 45 9.58 16.81 -4.91
CA GLY A 45 10.79 16.45 -4.17
C GLY A 45 10.88 17.07 -2.79
N ASP A 46 10.35 18.29 -2.62
CA ASP A 46 10.25 18.97 -1.32
C ASP A 46 8.94 19.75 -1.18
N VAL A 47 8.45 19.84 0.07
CA VAL A 47 7.26 20.60 0.45
C VAL A 47 7.63 21.51 1.61
N GLY A 48 8.03 22.73 1.29
CA GLY A 48 8.27 23.82 2.23
C GLY A 48 9.39 23.62 3.25
N ARG A 49 10.40 22.80 2.96
CA ARG A 49 11.52 22.52 3.87
C ARG A 49 12.83 23.17 3.45
N LEU A 50 13.13 23.18 2.15
CA LEU A 50 14.35 23.79 1.66
C LEU A 50 14.33 25.30 1.95
N LEU A 51 15.48 25.85 2.30
CA LEU A 51 15.60 27.28 2.69
C LEU A 51 15.16 28.21 1.56
N ASP A 52 15.45 27.84 0.33
CA ASP A 52 15.13 28.59 -0.89
C ASP A 52 13.66 28.43 -1.30
N SER A 53 12.93 27.42 -0.81
CA SER A 53 11.51 27.26 -1.09
C SER A 53 10.61 28.23 -0.29
N GLY A 54 11.15 28.96 0.67
CA GLY A 54 10.42 29.91 1.49
C GLY A 54 9.42 29.30 2.49
N GLY A 55 9.26 27.96 2.53
CA GLY A 55 8.41 27.27 3.49
C GLY A 55 6.91 27.34 3.19
N LEU A 56 6.08 27.19 4.22
CA LEU A 56 4.65 27.50 4.18
C LEU A 56 4.46 28.88 4.82
N GLN A 57 3.88 29.83 4.08
CA GLN A 57 3.78 31.23 4.51
C GLN A 57 2.35 31.76 4.39
N HIS A 58 2.06 32.79 5.23
CA HIS A 58 0.84 33.55 5.21
C HIS A 58 1.03 34.85 4.40
N PHE A 59 0.21 35.04 3.35
CA PHE A 59 0.32 36.16 2.40
C PHE A 59 -0.80 37.20 2.51
N GLY A 60 -1.84 36.93 3.28
CA GLY A 60 -2.92 37.88 3.47
C GLY A 60 -4.15 37.25 4.10
N SER A 61 -5.08 38.11 4.51
CA SER A 61 -6.33 37.71 5.17
C SER A 61 -7.49 38.47 4.58
N ASP A 62 -8.67 37.85 4.60
CA ASP A 62 -9.94 38.45 4.19
C ASP A 62 -11.06 37.97 5.13
N GLY A 63 -11.52 38.83 6.01
CA GLY A 63 -12.48 38.45 7.04
C GLY A 63 -11.94 37.36 7.97
N THR A 64 -12.57 36.18 7.95
CA THR A 64 -12.20 35.01 8.76
C THR A 64 -11.25 34.06 8.04
N GLN A 65 -10.89 34.34 6.79
CA GLN A 65 -10.07 33.49 5.94
C GLN A 65 -8.65 34.02 5.79
N VAL A 66 -7.72 33.14 5.55
CA VAL A 66 -6.31 33.43 5.28
C VAL A 66 -5.88 32.79 3.97
N GLY A 67 -5.00 33.50 3.24
CA GLY A 67 -4.36 33.03 2.02
C GLY A 67 -2.92 32.62 2.30
N LEU A 68 -2.61 31.37 2.02
CA LEU A 68 -1.29 30.80 2.24
C LEU A 68 -0.62 30.44 0.91
N GLY A 69 0.69 30.15 0.94
CA GLY A 69 1.45 29.59 -0.16
C GLY A 69 2.52 28.65 0.37
N VAL A 70 2.75 27.56 -0.34
CA VAL A 70 3.73 26.52 0.00
C VAL A 70 4.85 26.55 -1.02
N GLY A 71 6.10 26.68 -0.56
CA GLY A 71 7.27 26.51 -1.42
C GLY A 71 7.44 25.03 -1.81
N THR A 72 7.92 24.78 -3.02
CA THR A 72 8.03 23.42 -3.57
C THR A 72 9.28 23.23 -4.39
N THR A 73 9.84 22.03 -4.36
CA THR A 73 10.85 21.59 -5.32
C THR A 73 10.27 20.45 -6.16
N VAL A 74 10.25 20.62 -7.47
CA VAL A 74 9.92 19.54 -8.41
C VAL A 74 11.19 18.81 -8.80
N CYS A 75 11.09 17.50 -9.04
CA CYS A 75 12.20 16.69 -9.53
C CYS A 75 11.74 15.78 -10.66
N ASN A 76 12.54 15.66 -11.68
CA ASN A 76 12.37 14.64 -12.70
C ASN A 76 13.07 13.34 -12.25
N ALA A 77 12.33 12.42 -11.69
CA ALA A 77 12.79 11.09 -11.29
C ALA A 77 12.86 10.11 -12.47
N GLY A 78 12.47 10.55 -13.66
CA GLY A 78 12.45 9.76 -14.89
C GLY A 78 13.75 9.84 -15.69
N ASN A 79 13.83 9.00 -16.73
CA ASN A 79 14.95 8.96 -17.66
C ASN A 79 14.69 9.71 -18.99
N VAL A 80 13.60 10.49 -19.05
CA VAL A 80 13.22 11.35 -20.19
C VAL A 80 13.01 12.77 -19.68
N PRO A 81 13.52 13.83 -20.35
CA PRO A 81 13.25 15.21 -20.00
C PRO A 81 11.75 15.53 -20.03
N VAL A 82 11.30 16.45 -19.16
CA VAL A 82 9.90 16.87 -19.05
C VAL A 82 9.75 18.30 -19.58
N SER A 83 8.70 18.53 -20.38
CA SER A 83 8.41 19.81 -21.02
C SER A 83 7.97 20.87 -19.99
N VAL A 84 8.50 22.10 -20.13
CA VAL A 84 8.20 23.26 -19.30
C VAL A 84 8.04 24.53 -20.18
N PHE A 85 7.29 24.40 -21.28
CA PHE A 85 7.07 25.52 -22.20
C PHE A 85 6.15 26.58 -21.55
N PRO A 86 6.49 27.87 -21.61
CA PRO A 86 5.63 28.91 -21.05
C PRO A 86 4.34 29.09 -21.86
N LEU A 87 3.26 29.59 -21.23
CA LEU A 87 2.05 29.98 -21.92
C LEU A 87 2.37 30.98 -23.08
N PRO A 88 1.72 30.85 -24.23
CA PRO A 88 0.46 30.13 -24.49
C PRO A 88 0.59 28.64 -24.81
N GLU A 89 1.81 28.09 -24.83
CA GLU A 89 2.00 26.64 -24.92
C GLU A 89 1.46 25.97 -23.65
N THR A 90 0.76 24.84 -23.81
CA THR A 90 0.12 24.14 -22.68
C THR A 90 0.85 22.87 -22.25
N ASN A 91 2.08 22.68 -22.76
CA ASN A 91 2.90 21.51 -22.44
C ASN A 91 3.88 21.86 -21.29
N HIS A 92 3.34 21.97 -20.09
CA HIS A 92 4.09 22.11 -18.84
C HIS A 92 3.24 21.66 -17.66
N SER A 93 3.91 21.31 -16.56
CA SER A 93 3.27 20.84 -15.35
C SER A 93 2.55 21.98 -14.60
N ILE A 94 1.54 21.61 -13.84
CA ILE A 94 0.78 22.50 -12.95
C ILE A 94 0.87 22.02 -11.50
N ILE A 95 0.72 22.96 -10.56
CA ILE A 95 1.04 22.77 -9.13
C ILE A 95 -0.16 23.20 -8.27
N PRO A 96 -1.10 22.30 -7.92
CA PRO A 96 -2.08 22.51 -6.85
C PRO A 96 -1.45 22.34 -5.48
N GLN A 97 -1.94 23.11 -4.50
CA GLN A 97 -1.53 23.03 -3.10
C GLN A 97 -2.74 22.81 -2.20
N ASN A 98 -2.57 22.02 -1.17
CA ASN A 98 -3.58 21.66 -0.19
C ASN A 98 -3.02 21.77 1.24
N LEU A 99 -3.89 22.02 2.21
CA LEU A 99 -3.56 21.96 3.63
C LEU A 99 -4.54 21.02 4.34
N TYR A 100 -4.01 20.20 5.24
CA TYR A 100 -4.77 19.23 6.02
C TYR A 100 -4.47 19.37 7.50
N ARG A 101 -5.40 18.88 8.32
CA ARG A 101 -5.24 18.77 9.78
C ARG A 101 -5.59 17.34 10.22
N MET A 102 -4.76 16.77 11.07
CA MET A 102 -5.08 15.58 11.84
C MET A 102 -5.41 15.98 13.27
N SER A 103 -6.57 15.56 13.78
CA SER A 103 -7.09 15.97 15.09
C SER A 103 -8.18 15.04 15.59
N GLY A 104 -8.62 15.29 16.83
CA GLY A 104 -9.73 14.58 17.46
C GLY A 104 -9.32 13.32 18.23
N GLY A 105 -10.20 12.90 19.11
CA GLY A 105 -9.94 11.77 20.01
C GLY A 105 -8.84 12.02 21.02
N ALA A 106 -8.47 10.98 21.77
CA ALA A 106 -7.44 11.07 22.79
C ALA A 106 -6.01 11.23 22.22
N GLY A 107 -5.78 10.72 21.01
CA GLY A 107 -4.49 10.78 20.32
C GLY A 107 -4.38 11.92 19.32
N ASN A 108 -5.41 12.73 19.13
CA ASN A 108 -5.53 13.74 18.06
C ASN A 108 -5.35 13.13 16.64
N ASP A 109 -5.79 11.91 16.44
CA ASP A 109 -5.65 11.17 15.21
C ASP A 109 -6.95 10.49 14.73
N ASP A 110 -8.09 10.83 15.36
CA ASP A 110 -9.40 10.26 14.99
C ASP A 110 -9.86 10.73 13.61
N ARG A 111 -9.38 11.90 13.15
CA ARG A 111 -9.83 12.55 11.92
C ARG A 111 -8.67 13.16 11.15
N PHE A 112 -8.74 13.07 9.82
CA PHE A 112 -7.85 13.76 8.88
C PHE A 112 -8.70 14.57 7.90
N GLU A 113 -8.65 15.90 7.99
CA GLU A 113 -9.51 16.84 7.26
C GLU A 113 -8.69 17.74 6.34
N GLN A 114 -9.17 17.99 5.13
CA GLN A 114 -8.62 19.05 4.29
C GLN A 114 -9.19 20.40 4.72
N LEU A 115 -8.30 21.33 5.05
CA LEU A 115 -8.64 22.67 5.51
C LEU A 115 -8.74 23.69 4.37
N GLY A 116 -8.02 23.44 3.27
CA GLY A 116 -7.98 24.39 2.18
C GLY A 116 -7.31 23.87 0.93
N GLN A 117 -7.48 24.65 -0.14
CA GLN A 117 -6.95 24.39 -1.47
C GLN A 117 -6.59 25.70 -2.17
N SER A 118 -5.56 25.67 -3.04
CA SER A 118 -5.22 26.80 -3.93
C SER A 118 -5.79 26.60 -5.34
N TRP A 119 -5.80 27.66 -6.13
CA TRP A 119 -5.69 27.56 -7.56
C TRP A 119 -4.33 26.95 -7.93
N VAL A 120 -4.06 26.69 -9.22
CA VAL A 120 -2.84 26.00 -9.65
C VAL A 120 -1.79 26.99 -10.17
N LYS A 121 -0.54 26.76 -9.79
CA LYS A 121 0.62 27.42 -10.36
C LYS A 121 1.07 26.69 -11.62
N HIS A 122 1.60 27.41 -12.58
CA HIS A 122 2.21 26.87 -13.80
C HIS A 122 3.73 26.85 -13.67
N THR A 123 4.38 25.76 -14.07
CA THR A 123 5.85 25.68 -14.14
C THR A 123 6.38 26.53 -15.31
N PHE A 124 7.60 27.04 -15.18
CA PHE A 124 8.26 27.85 -16.22
C PHE A 124 9.77 27.87 -15.98
N ALA A 125 10.57 27.99 -17.05
CA ALA A 125 12.02 28.22 -17.03
C ALA A 125 12.75 27.39 -15.95
N PRO A 126 12.86 26.07 -16.14
CA PRO A 126 13.32 25.18 -15.10
C PRO A 126 14.81 25.39 -14.80
N ASP A 127 15.17 25.27 -13.54
CA ASP A 127 16.57 25.21 -13.09
C ASP A 127 17.23 23.88 -13.46
N THR A 128 18.56 23.82 -13.34
CA THR A 128 19.36 22.60 -13.53
C THR A 128 20.02 22.17 -12.23
N SER A 129 19.30 22.29 -11.10
CA SER A 129 19.78 21.88 -9.78
C SER A 129 19.58 20.37 -9.56
N ASN A 130 20.13 19.84 -8.48
CA ASN A 130 20.06 18.41 -8.12
C ASN A 130 19.64 18.21 -6.67
N ASP A 131 18.62 18.93 -6.22
CA ASP A 131 18.17 18.92 -4.81
C ASP A 131 17.55 17.59 -4.39
N CYS A 132 17.08 16.80 -5.36
CA CYS A 132 16.55 15.46 -5.12
C CYS A 132 17.61 14.35 -5.11
N GLY A 133 18.82 14.63 -5.55
CA GLY A 133 19.94 13.67 -5.53
C GLY A 133 19.92 12.63 -6.66
N PHE A 134 19.09 12.79 -7.71
CA PHE A 134 19.02 11.85 -8.84
C PHE A 134 20.13 12.02 -9.88
N GLY A 135 20.89 13.11 -9.82
CA GLY A 135 21.98 13.41 -10.78
C GLY A 135 21.46 14.13 -12.03
N CYS A 136 21.51 15.48 -12.03
CA CYS A 136 20.97 16.33 -13.08
C CYS A 136 21.76 16.24 -14.38
N THR A 137 21.09 15.97 -15.50
CA THR A 137 21.65 15.97 -16.85
C THR A 137 20.65 16.48 -17.90
N GLY A 138 21.10 17.31 -18.83
CA GLY A 138 20.40 17.59 -20.09
C GLY A 138 19.14 18.47 -20.00
N GLY A 139 19.06 19.43 -19.06
CA GLY A 139 18.01 20.46 -19.03
C GLY A 139 18.30 21.61 -20.01
N ASP A 140 17.24 22.37 -20.37
CA ASP A 140 17.29 23.63 -21.10
C ASP A 140 16.16 24.55 -20.64
N ASP A 141 16.01 25.73 -21.21
CA ASP A 141 15.00 26.74 -20.83
C ASP A 141 13.54 26.23 -20.95
N ASN A 142 13.30 25.12 -21.64
CA ASN A 142 11.98 24.55 -21.92
C ASN A 142 11.82 23.10 -21.46
N HIS A 143 12.86 22.51 -20.86
CA HIS A 143 12.80 21.12 -20.40
C HIS A 143 13.51 20.94 -19.07
N LEU A 144 12.82 20.39 -18.09
CA LEU A 144 13.46 19.87 -16.88
C LEU A 144 14.20 18.58 -17.21
N GLY A 145 15.55 18.64 -17.15
CA GLY A 145 16.43 17.54 -17.52
C GLY A 145 16.24 16.29 -16.66
N VAL A 146 16.81 15.19 -17.12
CA VAL A 146 16.83 13.91 -16.40
C VAL A 146 17.52 14.07 -15.05
N GLY A 147 16.86 13.70 -13.97
CA GLY A 147 17.36 13.82 -12.60
C GLY A 147 17.46 15.26 -12.08
N CYS A 148 17.08 16.27 -12.86
CA CYS A 148 17.14 17.67 -12.45
C CYS A 148 16.00 18.04 -11.51
N SER A 149 16.21 19.08 -10.71
CA SER A 149 15.22 19.70 -9.85
C SER A 149 15.07 21.20 -10.16
N ASP A 150 13.89 21.74 -9.84
CA ASP A 150 13.53 23.13 -9.96
C ASP A 150 12.70 23.56 -8.74
N THR A 151 13.03 24.73 -8.15
CA THR A 151 12.40 25.18 -6.90
C THR A 151 11.57 26.44 -7.13
N TYR A 152 10.29 26.37 -6.73
CA TYR A 152 9.37 27.49 -6.67
C TYR A 152 9.16 27.90 -5.22
N ASP A 153 9.55 29.12 -4.87
CA ASP A 153 9.32 29.64 -3.52
C ASP A 153 7.83 29.88 -3.23
N SER A 154 7.52 30.05 -1.95
CA SER A 154 6.14 30.28 -1.51
C SER A 154 5.53 31.57 -2.06
N ASP A 155 6.34 32.61 -2.36
CA ASP A 155 5.88 33.86 -2.99
C ASP A 155 5.43 33.62 -4.43
N GLN A 156 6.22 32.85 -5.20
CA GLN A 156 5.86 32.47 -6.57
C GLN A 156 4.60 31.62 -6.61
N ASN A 157 4.47 30.69 -5.66
CA ASN A 157 3.32 29.78 -5.56
C ASN A 157 2.07 30.46 -4.98
N ALA A 158 2.20 31.67 -4.41
CA ALA A 158 1.11 32.52 -3.92
C ALA A 158 0.88 33.77 -4.78
N ASP A 159 1.61 33.93 -5.90
CA ASP A 159 1.41 35.05 -6.82
C ASP A 159 0.08 34.94 -7.56
N GLN A 160 -0.89 35.71 -7.09
CA GLN A 160 -2.29 35.64 -7.54
C GLN A 160 -2.45 35.82 -9.06
N ASN A 161 -1.59 36.62 -9.72
CA ASN A 161 -1.65 36.86 -11.15
C ASN A 161 -1.10 35.69 -11.99
N SER A 162 -0.43 34.75 -11.33
CA SER A 162 0.18 33.59 -11.96
C SER A 162 -0.60 32.28 -11.76
N LEU A 163 -1.74 32.33 -11.04
CA LEU A 163 -2.52 31.15 -10.69
C LEU A 163 -3.74 31.00 -11.61
N SER A 164 -4.05 29.76 -12.02
CA SER A 164 -5.24 29.39 -12.79
C SER A 164 -6.25 28.63 -11.95
N SER A 165 -7.53 28.72 -12.29
CA SER A 165 -8.56 27.91 -11.65
C SER A 165 -8.39 26.42 -11.97
N ARG A 166 -8.62 25.56 -10.96
CA ARG A 166 -8.66 24.09 -11.13
C ARG A 166 -9.75 23.64 -12.10
N ALA A 167 -10.78 24.46 -12.35
CA ALA A 167 -11.88 24.14 -13.27
C ALA A 167 -11.45 24.03 -14.73
N TRP A 168 -10.35 24.66 -15.12
CA TRP A 168 -9.79 24.58 -16.47
C TRP A 168 -9.06 23.28 -16.76
N ILE A 169 -8.69 22.52 -15.74
CA ILE A 169 -7.71 21.43 -15.82
C ILE A 169 -8.43 20.08 -15.88
N ASN A 170 -8.07 19.24 -16.86
CA ASN A 170 -8.28 17.81 -16.74
C ASN A 170 -7.11 17.20 -15.94
N PRO A 171 -7.33 16.74 -14.71
CA PRO A 171 -6.24 16.37 -13.80
C PRO A 171 -5.57 15.05 -14.16
N PHE A 172 -6.22 14.20 -14.95
CA PHE A 172 -5.66 12.93 -15.40
C PHE A 172 -4.77 13.12 -16.62
N THR A 173 -5.21 13.91 -17.59
CA THR A 173 -4.46 14.13 -18.84
C THR A 173 -3.47 15.28 -18.76
N GLY A 174 -3.57 16.14 -17.75
CA GLY A 174 -2.80 17.38 -17.64
C GLY A 174 -3.23 18.45 -18.67
N VAL A 175 -4.29 18.24 -19.45
CA VAL A 175 -4.72 19.17 -20.51
C VAL A 175 -5.51 20.32 -19.92
N TYR A 176 -5.23 21.54 -20.40
CA TYR A 176 -5.93 22.78 -20.07
C TYR A 176 -5.89 23.77 -21.25
N GLN A 177 -6.64 24.86 -21.15
CA GLN A 177 -6.70 25.87 -22.21
C GLN A 177 -5.63 26.94 -22.03
N SER A 178 -5.10 27.47 -23.13
CA SER A 178 -4.01 28.47 -23.10
C SER A 178 -4.40 29.81 -22.46
N ASN A 179 -5.68 30.13 -22.36
CA ASN A 179 -6.23 31.32 -21.70
C ASN A 179 -6.61 31.10 -20.22
N CYS A 180 -6.25 29.99 -19.62
CA CYS A 180 -6.59 29.64 -18.23
C CYS A 180 -6.07 30.66 -17.17
N ARG A 181 -5.11 31.52 -17.54
CA ARG A 181 -4.55 32.61 -16.74
C ARG A 181 -5.05 34.00 -17.15
N ASP A 182 -6.19 34.10 -17.80
CA ASP A 182 -6.79 35.42 -18.11
C ASP A 182 -7.47 35.98 -16.84
N HIS A 183 -6.85 36.96 -16.21
CA HIS A 183 -7.32 37.65 -15.01
C HIS A 183 -8.02 38.99 -15.33
N THR A 184 -8.45 39.19 -16.57
CA THR A 184 -9.19 40.41 -16.96
C THR A 184 -10.46 40.55 -16.12
N GLY A 185 -10.53 41.60 -15.33
CA GLY A 185 -11.67 41.86 -14.42
C GLY A 185 -11.59 41.22 -13.05
N HIS A 186 -10.51 40.50 -12.71
CA HIS A 186 -10.31 40.00 -11.36
C HIS A 186 -10.03 41.15 -10.41
N VAL A 187 -10.61 41.07 -9.21
CA VAL A 187 -10.27 41.94 -8.07
C VAL A 187 -9.66 41.05 -6.99
N HIS A 188 -8.35 41.18 -6.82
CA HIS A 188 -7.64 40.35 -5.86
C HIS A 188 -7.76 40.87 -4.44
N THR A 189 -8.04 39.99 -3.48
CA THR A 189 -8.01 40.21 -2.05
C THR A 189 -6.81 39.46 -1.41
N GLY A 190 -6.67 39.50 -0.09
CA GLY A 190 -5.60 38.76 0.60
C GLY A 190 -5.65 37.25 0.40
N THR A 191 -6.82 36.69 0.06
CA THR A 191 -7.05 35.25 -0.03
C THR A 191 -7.28 34.74 -1.46
N SER A 192 -7.54 35.64 -2.43
CA SER A 192 -7.88 35.25 -3.81
C SER A 192 -6.84 34.30 -4.41
N HIS A 193 -7.29 33.17 -4.96
CA HIS A 193 -6.52 32.15 -5.65
C HIS A 193 -5.48 31.38 -4.82
N ARG A 194 -5.04 31.92 -3.68
CA ARG A 194 -4.06 31.32 -2.75
C ARG A 194 -4.64 30.08 -2.08
N LEU A 195 -3.83 29.35 -1.37
CA LEU A 195 -4.28 28.27 -0.48
C LEU A 195 -5.20 28.88 0.59
N LEU A 196 -6.51 28.73 0.37
CA LEU A 196 -7.59 29.38 1.14
C LEU A 196 -7.95 28.51 2.34
N VAL A 197 -7.84 29.06 3.56
CA VAL A 197 -8.10 28.35 4.82
C VAL A 197 -8.91 29.23 5.77
N GLU A 198 -9.85 28.63 6.52
CA GLU A 198 -10.53 29.32 7.63
C GLU A 198 -9.54 29.53 8.79
N ALA A 199 -9.40 30.75 9.28
CA ALA A 199 -8.45 31.09 10.35
C ALA A 199 -8.68 30.28 11.63
N ASN A 200 -9.94 29.94 11.94
CA ASN A 200 -10.31 29.14 13.11
C ASN A 200 -9.71 27.74 13.10
N ASP A 201 -9.43 27.18 11.93
CA ASP A 201 -8.80 25.88 11.78
C ASP A 201 -7.31 25.89 12.11
N LEU A 202 -6.70 27.08 12.15
CA LEU A 202 -5.26 27.24 12.40
C LEU A 202 -4.95 27.69 13.83
N TYR A 203 -5.92 28.20 14.62
CA TYR A 203 -5.65 28.65 15.99
C TYR A 203 -5.33 27.45 16.91
N PRO A 204 -4.11 27.38 17.51
CA PRO A 204 -3.76 26.26 18.41
C PRO A 204 -4.68 26.14 19.63
N ALA A 205 -5.24 27.24 20.08
CA ALA A 205 -6.19 27.28 21.23
C ALA A 205 -7.54 26.63 20.87
N MET A 206 -7.94 26.65 19.59
CA MET A 206 -9.17 26.03 19.10
C MET A 206 -8.94 24.59 18.66
N ASN A 207 -7.71 24.25 18.31
CA ASN A 207 -7.30 22.94 17.78
C ASN A 207 -6.12 22.38 18.61
N PRO A 208 -6.30 22.14 19.93
CA PRO A 208 -5.19 21.76 20.81
C PRO A 208 -4.65 20.39 20.42
N GLY A 209 -3.32 20.31 20.20
CA GLY A 209 -2.62 19.07 19.84
C GLY A 209 -2.76 18.63 18.40
N ALA A 210 -3.50 19.37 17.56
CA ALA A 210 -3.62 19.06 16.13
C ALA A 210 -2.27 19.15 15.41
N THR A 211 -2.09 18.33 14.38
CA THR A 211 -0.95 18.37 13.47
C THR A 211 -1.40 18.77 12.07
N TYR A 212 -0.55 19.50 11.35
CA TYR A 212 -0.88 20.06 10.05
C TYR A 212 0.03 19.51 8.97
N TYR A 213 -0.51 19.34 7.77
CA TYR A 213 0.19 18.75 6.62
C TYR A 213 -0.10 19.59 5.38
N ALA A 214 0.93 20.06 4.71
CA ALA A 214 0.78 20.62 3.37
C ALA A 214 1.07 19.53 2.35
N GLU A 215 0.24 19.45 1.31
CA GLU A 215 0.44 18.54 0.17
C GLU A 215 0.60 19.37 -1.09
N VAL A 216 1.52 18.95 -1.94
CA VAL A 216 1.69 19.48 -3.28
C VAL A 216 1.76 18.33 -4.25
N GLN A 217 1.11 18.48 -5.38
CA GLN A 217 1.12 17.54 -6.49
C GLN A 217 1.60 18.26 -7.74
N TYR A 218 2.33 17.55 -8.61
CA TYR A 218 2.58 18.01 -9.97
C TYR A 218 1.74 17.19 -10.94
N ILE A 219 1.11 17.83 -11.92
CA ILE A 219 0.35 17.18 -12.97
C ILE A 219 1.02 17.53 -14.30
N SER A 220 1.52 16.52 -15.02
CA SER A 220 2.27 16.68 -16.25
C SER A 220 1.55 16.03 -17.44
N PRO A 221 1.32 16.78 -18.54
CA PRO A 221 0.82 16.20 -19.79
C PRO A 221 1.77 15.16 -20.40
N ASP A 222 3.08 15.28 -20.17
CA ASP A 222 4.10 14.37 -20.73
C ASP A 222 3.98 12.96 -20.12
N GLU A 223 3.71 12.86 -18.82
CA GLU A 223 3.49 11.56 -18.17
C GLU A 223 2.25 10.86 -18.72
N TYR A 224 1.15 11.59 -18.90
CA TYR A 224 -0.04 11.02 -19.50
C TYR A 224 0.25 10.53 -20.93
N ALA A 225 0.92 11.36 -21.76
CA ALA A 225 1.25 10.98 -23.14
C ALA A 225 2.17 9.74 -23.19
N TRP A 226 3.09 9.62 -22.25
CA TRP A 226 3.94 8.45 -22.12
C TRP A 226 3.14 7.20 -21.76
N CYS A 227 2.27 7.28 -20.77
CA CYS A 227 1.39 6.19 -20.34
C CYS A 227 0.56 5.60 -21.49
N GLN A 228 0.05 6.46 -22.40
CA GLN A 228 -0.77 6.02 -23.52
C GLN A 228 0.00 5.14 -24.54
N THR A 229 1.31 5.29 -24.60
CA THR A 229 2.18 4.62 -25.58
C THR A 229 3.07 3.56 -24.95
N HIS A 230 3.18 3.52 -23.62
CA HIS A 230 4.04 2.61 -22.84
C HIS A 230 3.24 1.98 -21.69
N PRO A 231 2.34 1.02 -21.96
CA PRO A 231 1.56 0.33 -20.93
C PRO A 231 2.48 -0.28 -19.86
N GLY A 232 2.11 -0.14 -18.59
CA GLY A 232 2.90 -0.62 -17.45
C GLY A 232 4.10 0.26 -17.05
N GLN A 233 4.28 1.43 -17.68
CA GLN A 233 5.33 2.39 -17.35
C GLN A 233 4.74 3.77 -16.99
N CYS A 234 3.62 3.77 -16.29
CA CYS A 234 2.94 4.99 -15.86
C CYS A 234 3.45 5.48 -14.52
N ASN A 235 3.89 6.74 -14.45
CA ASN A 235 4.40 7.36 -13.23
C ASN A 235 3.43 8.38 -12.59
N MET A 236 2.22 8.56 -13.13
CA MET A 236 1.26 9.63 -12.80
C MET A 236 0.71 9.61 -11.38
N PHE A 237 0.94 8.55 -10.59
CA PHE A 237 0.35 8.37 -9.27
C PHE A 237 1.33 8.57 -8.11
N ASN A 238 2.58 8.89 -8.39
CA ASN A 238 3.64 9.19 -7.41
C ASN A 238 3.95 10.70 -7.27
N ASN A 239 3.23 11.56 -7.98
CA ASN A 239 3.51 13.00 -8.14
C ASN A 239 3.19 13.83 -6.89
N ALA A 240 2.37 13.33 -5.96
CA ALA A 240 2.02 14.02 -4.72
C ALA A 240 3.03 13.70 -3.61
N SER A 241 3.40 14.73 -2.84
CA SER A 241 4.19 14.60 -1.61
C SER A 241 3.66 15.53 -0.54
N TYR A 242 3.95 15.24 0.73
CA TYR A 242 3.52 16.10 1.84
C TYR A 242 4.62 16.37 2.85
N GLY A 243 4.51 17.52 3.52
CA GLY A 243 5.31 17.93 4.66
C GLY A 243 4.45 18.22 5.87
N GLN A 244 4.93 17.89 7.07
CA GLN A 244 4.27 18.25 8.32
C GLN A 244 4.74 19.62 8.80
N PHE A 245 3.81 20.41 9.41
CA PHE A 245 4.08 21.75 9.92
C PHE A 245 3.51 21.94 11.34
N ALA A 246 4.26 22.68 12.15
CA ALA A 246 3.76 23.27 13.39
C ALA A 246 3.23 24.67 13.10
N VAL A 247 2.11 25.04 13.72
CA VAL A 247 1.46 26.34 13.56
C VAL A 247 1.56 27.14 14.83
N THR A 248 1.97 28.40 14.72
CA THR A 248 1.94 29.38 15.81
C THR A 248 1.24 30.66 15.35
N VAL A 249 0.74 31.48 16.29
CA VAL A 249 0.06 32.74 16.01
C VAL A 249 0.65 33.86 16.85
N SER A 250 0.94 34.99 16.23
CA SER A 250 1.49 36.17 16.95
C SER A 250 0.44 37.24 17.30
N GLY A 251 -0.83 36.99 16.96
CA GLY A 251 -1.97 37.89 17.21
C GLY A 251 -2.83 38.08 15.95
N GLY A 252 -4.13 38.28 16.12
CA GLY A 252 -5.07 38.36 15.01
C GLY A 252 -4.97 37.12 14.09
N THR A 253 -4.95 37.33 12.80
CA THR A 253 -4.81 36.26 11.76
C THR A 253 -3.37 36.08 11.27
N SER A 254 -2.34 36.52 12.04
CA SER A 254 -0.93 36.39 11.67
C SER A 254 -0.40 35.00 12.08
N PHE A 255 -0.39 34.05 11.17
CA PHE A 255 0.07 32.67 11.36
C PHE A 255 1.52 32.50 10.90
N PHE A 256 2.27 31.69 11.63
CA PHE A 256 3.62 31.25 11.29
C PHE A 256 3.68 29.73 11.27
N PHE A 257 4.41 29.21 10.33
CA PHE A 257 4.55 27.79 10.10
C PHE A 257 6.03 27.40 10.18
N SER A 258 6.30 26.25 10.78
CA SER A 258 7.62 25.64 10.79
C SER A 258 7.53 24.19 10.39
N SER A 259 8.39 23.75 9.48
CA SER A 259 8.43 22.36 9.03
C SER A 259 8.82 21.41 10.15
N VAL A 260 8.23 20.22 10.16
CA VAL A 260 8.47 19.17 11.15
C VAL A 260 8.87 17.89 10.42
N GLY A 261 10.09 17.43 10.62
CA GLY A 261 10.60 16.23 9.95
C GLY A 261 10.91 16.43 8.47
N GLU A 262 10.98 15.36 7.73
CA GLU A 262 11.30 15.34 6.30
C GLU A 262 10.02 15.38 5.44
N THR A 263 10.14 15.82 4.18
CA THR A 263 9.09 15.63 3.17
C THR A 263 8.89 14.13 2.91
N VAL A 264 7.65 13.67 2.98
CA VAL A 264 7.29 12.32 2.56
C VAL A 264 6.98 12.36 1.07
N ARG A 265 7.93 11.88 0.28
CA ARG A 265 7.87 11.91 -1.19
C ARG A 265 6.96 10.81 -1.74
N MET A 266 6.39 11.04 -2.93
CA MET A 266 5.61 10.09 -3.70
C MET A 266 4.43 9.49 -2.93
N SER A 267 3.83 10.28 -2.05
CA SER A 267 2.77 9.83 -1.16
C SER A 267 1.80 10.99 -0.91
N PRO A 268 0.50 10.85 -1.21
CA PRO A 268 -0.49 11.86 -0.86
C PRO A 268 -0.69 11.97 0.64
N ALA A 269 -1.06 13.16 1.12
CA ALA A 269 -1.15 13.49 2.55
C ALA A 269 -2.15 12.63 3.33
N ILE A 270 -3.14 12.04 2.68
CA ILE A 270 -4.08 11.10 3.32
C ILE A 270 -3.34 9.93 4.00
N ASN A 271 -2.15 9.55 3.50
CA ASN A 271 -1.30 8.50 4.09
C ASN A 271 -0.67 8.92 5.44
N ALA A 272 -0.74 10.19 5.83
CA ALA A 272 -0.34 10.64 7.16
C ALA A 272 -1.35 10.27 8.25
N TRP A 273 -2.59 9.88 7.88
CA TRP A 273 -3.64 9.58 8.87
C TRP A 273 -3.31 8.33 9.68
N THR A 274 -2.88 8.56 10.91
CA THR A 274 -2.41 7.48 11.81
C THR A 274 -3.54 6.52 12.18
N GLY A 275 -3.31 5.23 11.93
CA GLY A 275 -4.24 4.16 12.28
C GLY A 275 -5.48 4.06 11.38
N ALA A 276 -5.58 4.85 10.32
CA ALA A 276 -6.61 4.67 9.30
C ALA A 276 -6.25 3.54 8.33
N THR A 277 -7.28 2.91 7.78
CA THR A 277 -7.14 2.04 6.59
C THR A 277 -7.40 2.89 5.36
N ILE A 278 -6.52 2.81 4.36
CA ILE A 278 -6.57 3.60 3.13
C ILE A 278 -6.66 2.63 1.96
N VAL A 279 -7.68 2.81 1.12
CA VAL A 279 -7.97 1.95 -0.04
C VAL A 279 -8.03 2.81 -1.30
N PRO A 280 -7.16 2.60 -2.28
CA PRO A 280 -7.25 3.28 -3.57
C PRO A 280 -8.40 2.70 -4.40
N PHE A 281 -8.95 3.50 -5.31
CA PHE A 281 -9.89 3.06 -6.33
C PHE A 281 -9.68 3.81 -7.64
N GLU A 282 -9.80 3.08 -8.73
CA GLU A 282 -9.73 3.59 -10.10
C GLU A 282 -11.00 3.15 -10.84
N PRO A 283 -11.90 4.07 -11.16
CA PRO A 283 -13.18 3.70 -11.80
C PRO A 283 -13.01 3.19 -13.24
N GLU A 284 -12.03 3.71 -13.96
CA GLU A 284 -11.68 3.32 -15.33
C GLU A 284 -10.17 3.45 -15.54
N PRO A 285 -9.40 2.42 -15.19
CA PRO A 285 -7.94 2.45 -15.30
C PRO A 285 -7.45 2.82 -16.70
N GLY A 286 -6.49 3.74 -16.79
CA GLY A 286 -5.96 4.25 -18.06
C GLY A 286 -6.83 5.27 -18.80
N ILE A 287 -8.06 5.52 -18.35
CA ILE A 287 -9.03 6.47 -18.95
C ILE A 287 -9.30 7.64 -18.02
N ASP A 288 -9.36 7.39 -16.71
CA ASP A 288 -9.50 8.41 -15.68
C ASP A 288 -8.59 8.09 -14.50
N GLY A 289 -8.45 9.03 -13.57
CA GLY A 289 -7.50 9.00 -12.48
C GLY A 289 -7.85 8.08 -11.32
N ARG A 290 -7.20 8.34 -10.19
CA ARG A 290 -7.28 7.58 -8.94
C ARG A 290 -7.91 8.41 -7.83
N GLY A 291 -8.73 7.76 -7.01
CA GLY A 291 -9.19 8.27 -5.72
C GLY A 291 -8.79 7.33 -4.58
N PHE A 292 -8.95 7.81 -3.35
CA PHE A 292 -8.73 7.02 -2.14
C PHE A 292 -9.94 7.15 -1.22
N ILE A 293 -10.32 6.06 -0.58
CA ILE A 293 -11.15 6.09 0.61
C ILE A 293 -10.32 5.69 1.81
N ALA A 294 -10.34 6.51 2.85
CA ALA A 294 -9.73 6.19 4.13
C ALA A 294 -10.81 6.11 5.20
N TYR A 295 -10.60 5.25 6.20
CA TYR A 295 -11.52 5.16 7.32
C TYR A 295 -10.81 4.76 8.62
N LYS A 296 -11.39 5.24 9.72
CA LYS A 296 -11.02 4.87 11.08
C LYS A 296 -12.30 4.67 11.89
N VAL A 297 -12.34 3.59 12.67
CA VAL A 297 -13.45 3.32 13.56
C VAL A 297 -12.94 3.25 14.98
N THR A 298 -13.56 4.00 15.90
CA THR A 298 -13.19 4.04 17.31
C THR A 298 -14.40 3.69 18.19
N ASN A 299 -14.14 3.33 19.43
CA ASN A 299 -15.20 3.06 20.43
C ASN A 299 -15.04 4.03 21.61
N PRO A 300 -15.60 5.25 21.50
CA PRO A 300 -15.43 6.29 22.52
C PRO A 300 -16.12 5.96 23.84
N SER A 301 -17.14 5.10 23.83
CA SER A 301 -17.82 4.60 25.02
C SER A 301 -18.54 3.28 24.75
N ALA A 302 -18.84 2.51 25.78
CA ALA A 302 -19.50 1.23 25.64
C ALA A 302 -20.82 1.35 24.85
N GLY A 303 -20.95 0.58 23.77
CA GLY A 303 -22.12 0.57 22.90
C GLY A 303 -22.23 1.73 21.92
N VAL A 304 -21.18 2.56 21.80
CA VAL A 304 -21.10 3.64 20.80
C VAL A 304 -19.85 3.45 19.97
N TRP A 305 -20.02 3.31 18.67
CA TRP A 305 -18.94 3.21 17.69
C TRP A 305 -18.94 4.44 16.80
N HIS A 306 -17.81 5.14 16.76
CA HIS A 306 -17.61 6.30 15.90
C HIS A 306 -16.93 5.87 14.60
N TYR A 307 -17.58 6.21 13.48
CA TYR A 307 -17.13 5.94 12.13
C TYR A 307 -16.70 7.24 11.46
N GLU A 308 -15.44 7.34 11.10
CA GLU A 308 -14.91 8.48 10.35
C GLU A 308 -14.37 7.97 9.00
N TYR A 309 -14.81 8.60 7.91
CA TYR A 309 -14.39 8.33 6.54
C TYR A 309 -13.86 9.58 5.89
N ALA A 310 -12.85 9.43 5.04
CA ALA A 310 -12.35 10.48 4.16
C ALA A 310 -12.28 9.95 2.72
N ILE A 311 -12.82 10.71 1.77
CA ILE A 311 -12.69 10.41 0.35
C ILE A 311 -11.83 11.48 -0.29
N TYR A 312 -10.69 11.08 -0.82
CA TYR A 312 -9.76 11.93 -1.54
C TYR A 312 -9.82 11.62 -3.04
N ASN A 313 -10.13 12.63 -3.82
CA ASN A 313 -10.01 12.58 -5.27
C ASN A 313 -8.64 13.12 -5.67
N MET A 314 -7.68 12.24 -5.95
CA MET A 314 -6.33 12.65 -6.33
C MET A 314 -6.34 13.34 -7.71
N ASN A 315 -6.85 12.68 -8.75
CA ASN A 315 -6.83 13.17 -10.12
C ASN A 315 -7.97 12.63 -11.02
N LEU A 316 -9.13 12.27 -10.44
CA LEU A 316 -10.31 11.88 -11.21
C LEU A 316 -10.99 13.12 -11.83
N ASP A 317 -11.04 13.21 -13.17
CA ASP A 317 -11.76 14.29 -13.86
C ASP A 317 -13.28 14.22 -13.64
N ARG A 318 -13.84 13.01 -13.53
CA ARG A 318 -15.29 12.80 -13.35
C ARG A 318 -15.84 13.33 -12.04
N ALA A 319 -15.01 13.63 -11.03
CA ALA A 319 -15.39 14.04 -9.69
C ALA A 319 -16.38 13.07 -9.00
N ILE A 320 -16.65 13.24 -7.70
CA ILE A 320 -17.50 12.33 -6.93
C ILE A 320 -18.73 13.09 -6.42
N GLN A 321 -19.93 12.48 -6.54
CA GLN A 321 -21.22 13.12 -6.26
C GLN A 321 -21.92 12.53 -5.05
N PHE A 322 -21.75 11.23 -4.77
CA PHE A 322 -22.35 10.62 -3.59
C PHE A 322 -21.46 9.56 -2.96
N PHE A 323 -21.66 9.36 -1.67
CA PHE A 323 -21.04 8.33 -0.85
C PHE A 323 -22.10 7.64 -0.01
N THR A 324 -22.15 6.30 -0.03
CA THR A 324 -23.14 5.50 0.68
C THR A 324 -22.47 4.41 1.50
N VAL A 325 -22.79 4.39 2.79
CA VAL A 325 -22.40 3.33 3.73
C VAL A 325 -23.61 2.43 3.95
N PRO A 326 -23.53 1.11 3.71
CA PRO A 326 -24.62 0.21 4.02
C PRO A 326 -24.83 0.11 5.54
N LEU A 327 -26.09 0.12 5.94
CA LEU A 327 -26.50 -0.10 7.33
C LEU A 327 -27.21 -1.45 7.42
N GLY A 328 -26.97 -2.16 8.51
CA GLY A 328 -27.79 -3.31 8.85
C GLY A 328 -29.16 -2.93 9.40
N CYS A 329 -30.05 -3.91 9.53
CA CYS A 329 -31.40 -3.68 10.07
C CYS A 329 -31.36 -3.33 11.58
N GLY A 330 -32.11 -2.30 11.96
CA GLY A 330 -32.26 -1.89 13.35
C GLY A 330 -31.07 -1.11 13.93
N ILE A 331 -30.14 -0.65 13.11
CA ILE A 331 -29.01 0.17 13.55
C ILE A 331 -29.48 1.58 13.86
N THR A 332 -29.13 2.06 15.05
CA THR A 332 -29.32 3.46 15.45
C THR A 332 -28.11 4.28 15.06
N VAL A 333 -28.32 5.30 14.24
CA VAL A 333 -27.27 6.24 13.81
C VAL A 333 -27.50 7.60 14.46
N SER A 334 -26.43 8.24 14.90
CA SER A 334 -26.43 9.59 15.49
C SER A 334 -25.17 10.36 15.07
N ASN A 335 -25.08 11.63 15.43
CA ASN A 335 -23.92 12.50 15.19
C ASN A 335 -23.43 12.50 13.73
N ILE A 336 -24.37 12.43 12.77
CA ILE A 336 -24.08 12.46 11.34
C ILE A 336 -23.39 13.78 11.01
N GLY A 337 -22.19 13.71 10.40
CA GLY A 337 -21.39 14.88 10.08
C GLY A 337 -20.82 14.82 8.68
N PHE A 338 -20.39 16.01 8.22
CA PHE A 338 -19.77 16.24 6.92
C PHE A 338 -18.76 17.37 7.05
N HIS A 339 -17.63 17.27 6.32
CA HIS A 339 -16.68 18.37 6.17
C HIS A 339 -16.15 18.39 4.74
N ALA A 340 -15.94 19.58 4.20
CA ALA A 340 -15.31 19.85 2.92
C ALA A 340 -14.46 21.12 3.03
N PRO A 341 -13.31 21.23 2.34
CA PRO A 341 -12.54 22.45 2.27
C PRO A 341 -13.33 23.56 1.54
N PRO A 342 -13.09 24.85 1.87
CA PRO A 342 -13.72 25.93 1.15
C PRO A 342 -13.28 25.98 -0.31
N ASN A 343 -14.25 26.22 -1.24
CA ASN A 343 -13.97 26.59 -2.60
C ASN A 343 -13.78 28.10 -2.73
N HIS A 344 -12.94 28.53 -3.65
CA HIS A 344 -12.80 29.93 -4.00
C HIS A 344 -14.11 30.51 -4.55
N PRO A 345 -14.40 31.80 -4.31
CA PRO A 345 -15.49 32.49 -4.97
C PRO A 345 -15.24 32.52 -6.48
N GLY A 346 -16.31 32.76 -7.26
CA GLY A 346 -16.20 32.90 -8.69
C GLY A 346 -15.47 34.17 -9.12
N PHE A 347 -14.75 34.06 -10.22
CA PHE A 347 -14.06 35.15 -10.89
C PHE A 347 -14.33 35.10 -12.38
N PRO A 348 -14.30 36.22 -13.10
CA PRO A 348 -14.39 36.21 -14.55
C PRO A 348 -13.40 35.21 -15.17
N ASN A 349 -13.87 34.42 -16.15
CA ASN A 349 -13.01 33.41 -16.78
C ASN A 349 -12.37 32.38 -15.83
N ASP A 350 -13.09 31.96 -14.78
CA ASP A 350 -12.60 30.95 -13.83
C ASP A 350 -12.85 29.48 -14.28
N GLY A 351 -13.48 29.30 -15.44
CA GLY A 351 -13.77 27.96 -16.00
C GLY A 351 -14.99 27.27 -15.39
N THR A 352 -15.69 27.90 -14.44
CA THR A 352 -16.96 27.41 -13.91
C THR A 352 -18.15 27.93 -14.73
N LEU A 353 -19.32 27.31 -14.59
CA LEU A 353 -20.49 27.74 -15.30
C LEU A 353 -20.90 29.15 -14.84
N GLY A 354 -20.83 30.10 -15.78
CA GLY A 354 -21.20 31.50 -15.53
C GLY A 354 -20.27 32.22 -14.57
N ASP A 355 -19.03 31.79 -14.46
CA ASP A 355 -17.98 32.38 -13.61
C ASP A 355 -18.41 32.48 -12.14
N ALA A 356 -19.19 31.52 -11.66
CA ALA A 356 -19.83 31.59 -10.34
C ALA A 356 -18.98 30.91 -9.23
N GLY A 357 -17.86 30.29 -9.57
CA GLY A 357 -17.11 29.43 -8.68
C GLY A 357 -17.84 28.12 -8.35
N PHE A 358 -17.17 27.22 -7.65
CA PHE A 358 -17.84 26.02 -7.16
C PHE A 358 -18.55 26.30 -5.82
N SER A 359 -19.71 25.63 -5.65
CA SER A 359 -20.54 25.77 -4.45
C SER A 359 -19.84 25.27 -3.18
N ASN A 360 -20.10 25.93 -2.06
CA ASN A 360 -19.70 25.48 -0.71
C ASN A 360 -20.88 24.82 0.05
N ALA A 361 -22.01 24.51 -0.64
CA ALA A 361 -23.15 23.89 0.01
C ALA A 361 -22.78 22.50 0.58
N ALA A 362 -23.09 22.28 1.85
CA ALA A 362 -22.86 21.01 2.49
C ALA A 362 -23.66 19.88 1.77
N TRP A 363 -23.11 18.68 1.75
CA TRP A 363 -23.82 17.51 1.24
C TRP A 363 -24.99 17.15 2.14
N SER A 364 -26.10 16.75 1.55
CA SER A 364 -27.27 16.28 2.26
C SER A 364 -27.06 14.83 2.71
N ALA A 365 -27.28 14.54 3.98
CA ALA A 365 -27.30 13.19 4.49
C ALA A 365 -28.74 12.61 4.44
N THR A 366 -28.88 11.39 3.96
CA THR A 366 -30.15 10.66 3.91
C THR A 366 -29.95 9.27 4.50
N GLN A 367 -30.71 8.96 5.54
CA GLN A 367 -30.73 7.64 6.15
C GLN A 367 -31.97 6.85 5.71
N THR A 368 -31.77 5.62 5.30
CA THR A 368 -32.81 4.62 5.05
C THR A 368 -32.65 3.47 6.05
N ALA A 369 -33.52 2.45 6.00
CA ALA A 369 -33.38 1.26 6.83
C ALA A 369 -32.11 0.44 6.50
N SER A 370 -31.51 0.62 5.34
CA SER A 370 -30.40 -0.19 4.83
C SER A 370 -29.15 0.60 4.47
N ALA A 371 -29.16 1.93 4.54
CA ALA A 371 -28.02 2.74 4.15
C ALA A 371 -28.05 4.16 4.73
N LEU A 372 -26.87 4.73 4.93
CA LEU A 372 -26.65 6.15 5.15
C LEU A 372 -25.88 6.71 3.95
N SER A 373 -26.44 7.72 3.29
CA SER A 373 -25.88 8.30 2.09
C SER A 373 -25.70 9.81 2.25
N TRP A 374 -24.60 10.33 1.73
CA TRP A 374 -24.38 11.76 1.53
C TRP A 374 -24.29 12.04 0.03
N SER A 375 -24.85 13.16 -0.41
CA SER A 375 -24.79 13.56 -1.80
C SER A 375 -24.83 15.07 -2.00
N SER A 376 -24.16 15.54 -3.06
CA SER A 376 -24.35 16.87 -3.63
C SER A 376 -25.50 16.86 -4.64
N GLN A 377 -25.81 18.03 -5.20
CA GLN A 377 -26.60 18.11 -6.46
C GLN A 377 -25.88 17.36 -7.58
N THR A 378 -26.65 16.76 -8.49
CA THR A 378 -26.09 16.09 -9.66
C THR A 378 -25.52 17.10 -10.68
N PHE A 379 -24.67 16.67 -11.60
CA PHE A 379 -24.14 17.49 -12.68
C PHE A 379 -25.25 18.14 -13.53
N ALA A 380 -26.32 17.41 -13.81
CA ALA A 380 -27.48 17.93 -14.57
C ALA A 380 -28.27 19.02 -13.82
N GLN A 381 -28.29 18.96 -12.48
CA GLN A 381 -28.96 19.97 -11.65
C GLN A 381 -28.11 21.23 -11.47
N ASN A 382 -26.81 21.06 -11.27
CA ASN A 382 -25.89 22.16 -11.03
C ASN A 382 -24.45 21.74 -11.35
N GLN A 383 -23.90 22.23 -12.46
CA GLN A 383 -22.53 21.91 -12.86
C GLN A 383 -21.47 22.46 -11.89
N ASN A 384 -21.81 23.47 -11.09
CA ASN A 384 -20.95 24.05 -10.07
C ASN A 384 -21.24 23.47 -8.67
N ALA A 385 -21.98 22.36 -8.54
CA ALA A 385 -22.25 21.74 -7.24
C ALA A 385 -20.96 21.41 -6.49
N ASN A 386 -21.08 21.31 -5.16
CA ASN A 386 -19.99 20.94 -4.26
C ASN A 386 -19.68 19.43 -4.39
N ALA A 387 -19.15 18.99 -5.52
CA ALA A 387 -18.66 17.64 -5.75
C ALA A 387 -17.21 17.50 -5.24
N ILE A 388 -16.78 16.28 -4.87
CA ILE A 388 -15.35 16.05 -4.56
C ILE A 388 -14.59 16.11 -5.87
N ARG A 389 -14.06 17.28 -6.17
CA ARG A 389 -13.27 17.53 -7.37
C ARG A 389 -11.83 17.09 -7.13
N TRP A 390 -11.06 17.01 -8.19
CA TRP A 390 -9.67 16.60 -8.09
C TRP A 390 -8.85 17.49 -7.13
N GLY A 391 -7.94 16.86 -6.43
CA GLY A 391 -7.16 17.51 -5.37
C GLY A 391 -7.97 17.87 -4.13
N THR A 392 -9.17 17.31 -3.90
CA THR A 392 -9.96 17.57 -2.69
C THR A 392 -10.31 16.30 -1.92
N LEU A 393 -10.36 16.45 -0.59
CA LEU A 393 -10.71 15.41 0.37
C LEU A 393 -11.91 15.87 1.22
N TYR A 394 -12.97 15.06 1.25
CA TYR A 394 -14.17 15.31 2.05
C TYR A 394 -14.32 14.25 3.12
N ASN A 395 -14.80 14.67 4.31
CA ASN A 395 -15.02 13.78 5.45
C ASN A 395 -16.50 13.52 5.67
N PHE A 396 -16.81 12.29 6.09
CA PHE A 396 -18.13 11.79 6.40
C PHE A 396 -18.04 11.01 7.71
N ARG A 397 -18.97 11.26 8.66
CA ARG A 397 -18.90 10.63 9.96
C ARG A 397 -20.26 10.38 10.56
N PHE A 398 -20.32 9.41 11.45
CA PHE A 398 -21.50 9.15 12.29
C PHE A 398 -21.13 8.24 13.45
N ASP A 399 -22.00 8.21 14.47
CA ASP A 399 -21.94 7.23 15.53
C ASP A 399 -23.02 6.16 15.31
N ALA A 400 -22.74 4.92 15.66
CA ALA A 400 -23.68 3.81 15.61
C ALA A 400 -23.62 2.95 16.87
N ASP A 401 -24.71 2.23 17.14
CA ASP A 401 -24.84 1.29 18.26
C ASP A 401 -24.28 -0.11 17.95
N GLN A 402 -23.75 -0.33 16.77
CA GLN A 402 -23.19 -1.59 16.30
C GLN A 402 -21.69 -1.50 15.99
N PRO A 403 -20.91 -2.57 16.28
CA PRO A 403 -19.48 -2.63 15.99
C PRO A 403 -19.21 -2.69 14.49
N PRO A 404 -17.96 -2.34 14.09
CA PRO A 404 -17.55 -2.38 12.69
C PRO A 404 -17.48 -3.81 12.14
N GLN A 405 -17.95 -3.97 10.91
CA GLN A 405 -17.84 -5.18 10.11
C GLN A 405 -17.34 -4.82 8.71
N ALA A 406 -16.60 -5.72 8.08
CA ALA A 406 -16.20 -5.56 6.69
C ALA A 406 -17.43 -5.48 5.77
N THR A 407 -17.48 -4.45 4.96
CA THR A 407 -18.55 -4.20 3.98
C THR A 407 -18.01 -3.36 2.84
N ASN A 408 -18.84 -3.05 1.84
CA ASN A 408 -18.46 -2.18 0.73
C ASN A 408 -19.32 -0.91 0.75
N ALA A 409 -18.66 0.24 0.75
CA ALA A 409 -19.31 1.50 0.45
C ALA A 409 -19.52 1.66 -1.05
N MET A 410 -20.51 2.46 -1.44
CA MET A 410 -20.72 2.85 -2.83
C MET A 410 -20.29 4.30 -3.02
N ILE A 411 -19.45 4.54 -4.02
CA ILE A 411 -18.97 5.86 -4.43
C ILE A 411 -19.49 6.13 -5.83
N GLY A 412 -20.26 7.20 -6.01
CA GLY A 412 -20.83 7.57 -7.30
C GLY A 412 -20.26 8.88 -7.83
N PHE A 413 -20.19 8.98 -9.16
CA PHE A 413 -19.47 10.05 -9.84
C PHE A 413 -20.38 11.21 -10.22
N PHE A 414 -19.78 12.40 -10.32
CA PHE A 414 -20.48 13.64 -10.59
C PHE A 414 -20.75 13.82 -12.10
N LYS A 415 -19.74 13.58 -12.95
CA LYS A 415 -19.91 13.52 -14.39
C LYS A 415 -20.45 12.13 -14.78
N THR A 416 -19.97 11.52 -15.82
CA THR A 416 -20.38 10.18 -16.27
C THR A 416 -19.60 9.07 -15.56
N GLY A 417 -20.18 7.90 -15.43
CA GLY A 417 -19.53 6.69 -14.90
C GLY A 417 -20.44 5.89 -13.98
N SER A 418 -20.24 4.57 -13.96
CA SER A 418 -20.93 3.69 -13.00
C SER A 418 -20.31 3.84 -11.62
N PRO A 419 -21.10 3.78 -10.53
CA PRO A 419 -20.56 3.78 -9.19
C PRO A 419 -19.60 2.62 -8.95
N VAL A 420 -18.59 2.84 -8.10
CA VAL A 420 -17.66 1.81 -7.66
C VAL A 420 -17.97 1.39 -6.23
N LEU A 421 -17.61 0.14 -5.90
CA LEU A 421 -17.65 -0.38 -4.54
C LEU A 421 -16.24 -0.32 -3.96
N ALA A 422 -16.12 0.24 -2.77
CA ALA A 422 -14.86 0.33 -2.05
C ALA A 422 -14.97 -0.38 -0.70
N ALA A 423 -14.00 -1.22 -0.37
CA ALA A 423 -13.98 -1.96 0.89
C ALA A 423 -13.82 -0.99 2.07
N ILE A 424 -14.70 -1.13 3.07
CA ILE A 424 -14.69 -0.35 4.30
C ILE A 424 -15.05 -1.22 5.51
N GLN A 425 -14.96 -0.64 6.70
CA GLN A 425 -15.71 -1.11 7.86
C GLN A 425 -16.96 -0.24 8.05
N GLY A 426 -18.10 -0.87 8.26
CA GLY A 426 -19.38 -0.19 8.52
C GLY A 426 -20.21 -0.95 9.55
N PRO A 427 -21.24 -0.31 10.18
CA PRO A 427 -22.14 -0.99 11.08
C PRO A 427 -23.08 -1.86 10.26
N THR A 428 -23.01 -3.17 10.42
CA THR A 428 -23.94 -4.10 9.77
C THR A 428 -24.79 -4.81 10.80
N CYS A 429 -26.05 -5.18 10.47
CA CYS A 429 -26.73 -6.08 11.37
C CYS A 429 -26.06 -7.44 11.36
N ASN A 430 -25.70 -7.86 12.54
CA ASN A 430 -25.52 -9.27 12.76
C ASN A 430 -26.87 -9.98 12.64
N ALA A 431 -27.00 -10.96 11.77
CA ALA A 431 -27.49 -12.25 12.24
C ALA A 431 -26.91 -12.49 13.64
N PRO A 432 -27.67 -13.04 14.67
CA PRO A 432 -27.23 -13.13 16.06
C PRO A 432 -25.77 -13.44 16.08
N PRO A 433 -24.93 -12.65 16.82
CA PRO A 433 -23.49 -12.69 16.67
C PRO A 433 -23.10 -14.16 16.53
N PRO A 434 -22.42 -14.58 15.47
CA PRO A 434 -21.79 -15.87 15.52
C PRO A 434 -21.07 -15.83 16.86
N PRO A 435 -21.24 -16.83 17.77
CA PRO A 435 -20.82 -16.75 19.16
C PRO A 435 -19.52 -16.02 19.14
N THR A 436 -19.46 -14.86 19.83
CA THR A 436 -18.38 -13.85 19.76
C THR A 436 -17.14 -14.62 19.45
N PRO A 437 -16.48 -14.49 18.28
CA PRO A 437 -15.28 -15.26 18.05
C PRO A 437 -14.51 -15.01 19.31
N THR A 438 -14.38 -16.08 20.12
CA THR A 438 -13.69 -15.98 21.41
C THR A 438 -12.44 -15.22 21.01
N PRO A 439 -12.20 -13.96 21.48
CA PRO A 439 -11.11 -13.17 20.97
C PRO A 439 -9.95 -14.14 21.00
N PHE A 440 -9.29 -14.39 19.89
CA PHE A 440 -8.08 -15.21 19.90
C PHE A 440 -7.34 -14.73 21.13
N PRO A 441 -7.03 -15.58 22.11
CA PRO A 441 -6.52 -15.12 23.38
C PRO A 441 -5.44 -14.09 23.07
N PRO A 442 -5.56 -12.85 23.59
CA PRO A 442 -4.74 -11.76 23.15
C PRO A 442 -3.29 -12.19 23.30
N GLY A 443 -2.57 -12.35 22.19
CA GLY A 443 -1.14 -12.49 22.25
C GLY A 443 -0.50 -13.69 21.59
N THR A 444 -1.15 -14.52 20.77
CA THR A 444 -0.41 -15.61 20.09
C THR A 444 0.18 -15.15 18.75
N ALA A 445 1.47 -15.41 18.54
CA ALA A 445 2.08 -15.28 17.23
C ALA A 445 1.39 -16.24 16.25
N GLN A 446 1.35 -15.87 14.96
CA GLN A 446 0.76 -16.68 13.88
C GLN A 446 1.74 -16.76 12.71
N ALA A 447 1.61 -17.80 11.91
CA ALA A 447 2.33 -17.86 10.63
C ALA A 447 1.79 -16.78 9.68
N ILE A 448 2.62 -15.79 9.39
CA ILE A 448 2.30 -14.68 8.46
C ILE A 448 2.97 -14.85 7.09
N ASN A 449 3.95 -15.72 7.00
CA ASN A 449 4.55 -16.17 5.76
C ASN A 449 4.98 -17.63 5.92
N LEU A 450 4.75 -18.40 4.88
CA LEU A 450 5.22 -19.77 4.71
C LEU A 450 5.88 -19.86 3.34
N SER A 451 7.10 -20.40 3.26
CA SER A 451 7.88 -20.47 2.03
C SER A 451 8.64 -21.78 1.93
N THR A 452 8.90 -22.27 0.72
CA THR A 452 9.76 -23.43 0.52
C THR A 452 10.64 -23.25 -0.71
N ARG A 453 11.95 -23.36 -0.49
CA ARG A 453 12.96 -23.46 -1.56
C ARG A 453 13.23 -24.93 -1.89
N MET A 454 13.12 -25.29 -3.15
CA MET A 454 13.28 -26.67 -3.62
C MET A 454 13.71 -26.73 -5.08
N ARG A 455 14.16 -27.90 -5.51
CA ARG A 455 14.39 -28.16 -6.92
C ARG A 455 13.05 -28.43 -7.64
N VAL A 456 12.78 -27.70 -8.69
CA VAL A 456 11.66 -27.89 -9.61
C VAL A 456 12.15 -28.72 -10.77
N GLY A 457 11.51 -29.88 -10.99
CA GLY A 457 11.78 -30.79 -12.10
C GLY A 457 10.64 -30.80 -13.12
N THR A 458 10.58 -31.84 -13.96
CA THR A 458 9.53 -32.03 -14.97
C THR A 458 8.70 -33.27 -14.67
N GLY A 459 7.49 -33.38 -15.23
CA GLY A 459 6.57 -34.50 -15.03
C GLY A 459 6.22 -34.66 -13.54
N ASP A 460 6.40 -35.85 -12.98
CA ASP A 460 6.10 -36.15 -11.58
C ASP A 460 7.04 -35.45 -10.57
N ASN A 461 8.11 -34.82 -11.04
CA ASN A 461 9.09 -34.11 -10.23
C ASN A 461 8.87 -32.57 -10.19
N VAL A 462 7.72 -32.07 -10.60
CA VAL A 462 7.33 -30.69 -10.38
C VAL A 462 7.26 -30.40 -8.89
N ALA A 463 7.45 -29.14 -8.50
CA ALA A 463 7.29 -28.74 -7.10
C ALA A 463 5.81 -28.61 -6.75
N ILE A 464 5.41 -29.19 -5.62
CA ILE A 464 4.02 -29.12 -5.13
C ILE A 464 4.02 -28.52 -3.74
N GLY A 465 3.47 -27.31 -3.63
CA GLY A 465 3.25 -26.62 -2.35
C GLY A 465 1.78 -26.71 -1.95
N GLY A 466 1.46 -27.39 -0.85
CA GLY A 466 0.14 -27.39 -0.25
C GLY A 466 0.07 -26.39 0.90
N PHE A 467 -1.07 -25.76 1.12
CA PHE A 467 -1.32 -24.98 2.33
C PHE A 467 -2.78 -25.10 2.77
N ILE A 468 -3.02 -24.87 4.06
CA ILE A 468 -4.34 -24.95 4.65
C ILE A 468 -4.69 -23.60 5.28
N ILE A 469 -5.83 -23.06 4.88
CA ILE A 469 -6.45 -21.93 5.57
C ILE A 469 -7.44 -22.50 6.56
N THR A 470 -7.24 -22.24 7.86
CA THR A 470 -8.15 -22.61 8.93
C THR A 470 -8.90 -21.40 9.43
N GLY A 471 -10.05 -21.62 10.07
CA GLY A 471 -10.89 -20.54 10.60
C GLY A 471 -12.27 -20.50 9.93
N THR A 472 -12.96 -19.37 10.03
CA THR A 472 -14.35 -19.20 9.58
C THR A 472 -14.53 -18.10 8.53
N ALA A 473 -13.49 -17.28 8.28
CA ALA A 473 -13.51 -16.18 7.32
C ALA A 473 -12.58 -16.46 6.13
N PRO A 474 -12.86 -15.90 4.95
CA PRO A 474 -11.90 -15.90 3.85
C PRO A 474 -10.60 -15.17 4.25
N LYS A 475 -9.48 -15.64 3.71
CA LYS A 475 -8.13 -15.13 3.96
C LYS A 475 -7.57 -14.52 2.68
N HIS A 476 -7.14 -13.26 2.74
CA HIS A 476 -6.39 -12.63 1.65
C HIS A 476 -4.93 -13.08 1.71
N VAL A 477 -4.44 -13.63 0.62
CA VAL A 477 -3.08 -14.18 0.50
C VAL A 477 -2.43 -13.74 -0.81
N LEU A 478 -1.11 -13.56 -0.78
CA LEU A 478 -0.29 -13.49 -1.97
C LEU A 478 0.54 -14.77 -2.06
N LEU A 479 0.46 -15.44 -3.21
CA LEU A 479 1.32 -16.56 -3.57
C LEU A 479 2.36 -16.09 -4.58
N ARG A 480 3.62 -16.54 -4.44
CA ARG A 480 4.69 -16.24 -5.40
C ARG A 480 5.47 -17.52 -5.74
N ALA A 481 5.84 -17.65 -7.01
CA ALA A 481 6.84 -18.61 -7.46
C ALA A 481 8.05 -17.85 -8.01
N VAL A 482 9.11 -17.84 -7.21
CA VAL A 482 10.33 -17.07 -7.47
C VAL A 482 11.39 -17.99 -8.05
N GLY A 483 12.05 -17.56 -9.11
CA GLY A 483 13.10 -18.30 -9.79
C GLY A 483 14.27 -17.41 -10.19
N PRO A 484 14.15 -16.59 -11.25
CA PRO A 484 15.24 -15.76 -11.79
C PRO A 484 15.97 -14.91 -10.75
N THR A 485 15.25 -14.29 -9.82
CA THR A 485 15.85 -13.43 -8.80
C THR A 485 16.66 -14.19 -7.74
N LEU A 486 16.51 -15.50 -7.60
CA LEU A 486 17.33 -16.30 -6.69
C LEU A 486 18.82 -16.30 -7.05
N VAL A 487 19.15 -15.98 -8.31
CA VAL A 487 20.55 -15.80 -8.75
C VAL A 487 21.25 -14.71 -7.93
N GLN A 488 20.54 -13.65 -7.57
CA GLN A 488 21.07 -12.56 -6.73
C GLN A 488 21.40 -13.03 -5.30
N SER A 489 20.77 -14.13 -4.86
CA SER A 489 21.04 -14.79 -3.59
C SER A 489 22.06 -15.92 -3.67
N GLY A 490 22.80 -16.02 -4.78
CA GLY A 490 23.85 -17.01 -5.00
C GLY A 490 23.37 -18.39 -5.47
N VAL A 491 22.12 -18.53 -5.88
CA VAL A 491 21.59 -19.77 -6.46
C VAL A 491 21.97 -19.85 -7.94
N THR A 492 22.95 -20.65 -8.29
CA THR A 492 23.52 -20.71 -9.66
C THR A 492 22.66 -21.48 -10.67
N ASN A 493 21.74 -22.32 -10.21
CA ASN A 493 20.82 -23.14 -10.99
C ASN A 493 19.37 -22.78 -10.71
N ALA A 494 19.06 -21.49 -10.58
CA ALA A 494 17.71 -21.00 -10.37
C ALA A 494 16.78 -21.35 -11.55
N LEU A 495 15.51 -21.60 -11.25
CA LEU A 495 14.47 -21.84 -12.26
C LEU A 495 14.30 -20.60 -13.13
N PRO A 496 14.47 -20.67 -14.46
CA PRO A 496 14.53 -19.45 -15.28
C PRO A 496 13.17 -18.78 -15.50
N ASP A 497 12.06 -19.56 -15.50
CA ASP A 497 10.73 -19.06 -15.90
C ASP A 497 9.63 -19.91 -15.22
N PRO A 498 9.29 -19.61 -13.95
CA PRO A 498 8.34 -20.38 -13.16
C PRO A 498 6.88 -20.11 -13.55
N VAL A 499 6.11 -21.15 -13.75
CA VAL A 499 4.63 -21.14 -13.89
C VAL A 499 4.00 -21.68 -12.63
N MET A 500 2.98 -21.00 -12.12
CA MET A 500 2.22 -21.42 -10.93
C MET A 500 0.78 -21.76 -11.30
N GLU A 501 0.30 -22.90 -10.82
CA GLU A 501 -1.11 -23.27 -10.84
C GLU A 501 -1.62 -23.38 -9.39
N LEU A 502 -2.69 -22.66 -9.05
CA LEU A 502 -3.39 -22.76 -7.76
C LEU A 502 -4.65 -23.60 -7.92
N HIS A 503 -4.72 -24.69 -7.19
CA HIS A 503 -5.87 -25.59 -7.08
C HIS A 503 -6.50 -25.47 -5.68
N GLY A 504 -7.83 -25.62 -5.57
CA GLY A 504 -8.56 -25.49 -4.32
C GLY A 504 -9.61 -26.59 -4.13
N PRO A 505 -10.39 -26.54 -3.02
CA PRO A 505 -11.43 -27.51 -2.71
C PRO A 505 -12.53 -27.53 -3.77
N GLY A 506 -13.36 -28.58 -3.75
CA GLY A 506 -14.32 -28.92 -4.80
C GLY A 506 -15.07 -27.75 -5.42
N GLY A 507 -14.98 -27.63 -6.75
CA GLY A 507 -15.56 -26.51 -7.51
C GLY A 507 -14.69 -25.26 -7.64
N PHE A 508 -13.51 -25.22 -7.03
CA PHE A 508 -12.55 -24.12 -7.20
C PHE A 508 -12.01 -24.12 -8.64
N ALA A 509 -12.14 -23.00 -9.33
CA ALA A 509 -11.54 -22.84 -10.65
C ALA A 509 -10.02 -22.68 -10.50
N THR A 510 -9.23 -23.53 -11.17
CA THR A 510 -7.77 -23.40 -11.18
C THR A 510 -7.36 -22.02 -11.67
N ILE A 511 -6.49 -21.37 -10.91
CA ILE A 511 -5.88 -20.09 -11.29
C ILE A 511 -4.45 -20.39 -11.73
N THR A 512 -4.09 -19.95 -12.93
CA THR A 512 -2.74 -20.12 -13.49
C THR A 512 -2.13 -18.74 -13.71
N ASN A 513 -0.89 -18.58 -13.33
CA ASN A 513 -0.09 -17.41 -13.65
C ASN A 513 1.33 -17.84 -14.05
N ASP A 514 1.78 -17.25 -15.15
CA ASP A 514 3.12 -17.44 -15.74
C ASP A 514 3.99 -16.23 -15.37
N ASN A 515 3.56 -15.04 -15.71
CA ASN A 515 4.22 -13.80 -15.39
C ASN A 515 3.26 -12.94 -14.57
N TRP A 516 3.67 -12.45 -13.43
CA TRP A 516 2.80 -11.71 -12.50
C TRP A 516 2.20 -10.43 -13.07
N ARG A 517 2.74 -9.93 -14.20
CA ARG A 517 2.25 -8.73 -14.90
C ARG A 517 1.31 -9.00 -16.06
N ASP A 518 1.00 -10.25 -16.36
CA ASP A 518 0.18 -10.62 -17.54
C ASP A 518 -1.30 -10.19 -17.41
N ASP A 519 -1.79 -10.10 -16.18
CA ASP A 519 -3.13 -9.57 -15.88
C ASP A 519 -2.99 -8.23 -15.13
N PRO A 520 -3.38 -7.10 -15.75
CA PRO A 520 -3.21 -5.78 -15.14
C PRO A 520 -3.93 -5.60 -13.79
N ALA A 521 -5.04 -6.32 -13.55
CA ALA A 521 -5.74 -6.25 -12.28
C ALA A 521 -4.98 -7.00 -11.18
N GLN A 522 -4.42 -8.16 -11.51
CA GLN A 522 -3.54 -8.91 -10.61
C GLN A 522 -2.23 -8.15 -10.36
N GLU A 523 -1.61 -7.59 -11.40
CA GLU A 523 -0.42 -6.75 -11.26
C GLU A 523 -0.64 -5.61 -10.25
N ALA A 524 -1.72 -4.84 -10.43
CA ALA A 524 -2.03 -3.74 -9.53
C ALA A 524 -2.27 -4.20 -8.08
N ALA A 525 -2.97 -5.32 -7.88
CA ALA A 525 -3.18 -5.90 -6.57
C ALA A 525 -1.86 -6.36 -5.92
N ILE A 526 -0.99 -7.01 -6.70
CA ILE A 526 0.32 -7.49 -6.25
C ILE A 526 1.24 -6.32 -5.88
N ILE A 527 1.32 -5.28 -6.70
CA ILE A 527 2.10 -4.05 -6.39
C ILE A 527 1.61 -3.41 -5.10
N ALA A 528 0.29 -3.34 -4.89
CA ALA A 528 -0.28 -2.76 -3.68
C ALA A 528 0.14 -3.49 -2.39
N THR A 529 0.58 -4.74 -2.47
CA THR A 529 1.10 -5.50 -1.32
C THR A 529 2.51 -5.04 -0.90
N GLY A 530 3.27 -4.39 -1.79
CA GLY A 530 4.66 -3.99 -1.60
C GLY A 530 5.65 -5.17 -1.50
N ILE A 531 5.24 -6.36 -1.93
CA ILE A 531 6.05 -7.59 -1.97
C ILE A 531 5.94 -8.29 -3.32
N GLU A 532 5.81 -7.51 -4.39
CA GLU A 532 5.79 -7.98 -5.76
C GLU A 532 7.08 -8.76 -6.12
N PRO A 533 7.03 -9.73 -7.07
CA PRO A 533 8.25 -10.36 -7.60
C PRO A 533 9.16 -9.33 -8.28
N ALA A 534 10.47 -9.49 -8.13
CA ALA A 534 11.43 -8.54 -8.70
C ALA A 534 11.74 -8.80 -10.19
N SER A 535 11.40 -9.97 -10.72
CA SER A 535 11.52 -10.30 -12.13
C SER A 535 10.15 -10.43 -12.78
N ASN A 536 9.99 -9.91 -14.00
CA ASN A 536 8.76 -10.05 -14.76
C ASN A 536 8.46 -11.50 -15.20
N LEU A 537 9.47 -12.38 -15.19
CA LEU A 537 9.33 -13.82 -15.48
C LEU A 537 8.92 -14.64 -14.25
N GLU A 538 8.62 -14.03 -13.12
CA GLU A 538 8.18 -14.74 -11.92
C GLU A 538 6.66 -14.73 -11.83
N ALA A 539 6.09 -15.83 -11.35
CA ALA A 539 4.64 -15.93 -11.20
C ALA A 539 4.17 -15.46 -9.82
N ALA A 540 3.02 -14.78 -9.79
CA ALA A 540 2.34 -14.46 -8.53
C ALA A 540 0.81 -14.44 -8.69
N ILE A 541 0.10 -14.80 -7.62
CA ILE A 541 -1.36 -14.80 -7.54
C ILE A 541 -1.79 -14.10 -6.26
N ASP A 542 -2.48 -12.98 -6.39
CA ASP A 542 -3.20 -12.33 -5.29
C ASP A 542 -4.63 -12.90 -5.23
N ALA A 543 -5.05 -13.43 -4.09
CA ALA A 543 -6.34 -14.08 -3.98
C ALA A 543 -6.94 -13.99 -2.57
N THR A 544 -8.26 -13.90 -2.49
CA THR A 544 -9.02 -14.10 -1.25
C THR A 544 -9.65 -15.49 -1.26
N LEU A 545 -9.18 -16.37 -0.39
CA LEU A 545 -9.47 -17.78 -0.37
C LEU A 545 -10.30 -18.15 0.87
N SER A 546 -11.35 -18.94 0.70
CA SER A 546 -12.14 -19.50 1.82
C SER A 546 -11.32 -20.51 2.66
N PRO A 547 -11.67 -20.76 3.94
CA PRO A 547 -11.07 -21.87 4.69
C PRO A 547 -11.14 -23.17 3.91
N GLY A 548 -9.98 -23.88 3.84
CA GLY A 548 -9.85 -25.09 3.03
C GLY A 548 -8.39 -25.45 2.75
N ALA A 549 -8.19 -26.57 2.05
CA ALA A 549 -6.89 -27.04 1.61
C ALA A 549 -6.64 -26.62 0.14
N TYR A 550 -5.51 -26.02 -0.11
CA TYR A 550 -5.08 -25.54 -1.42
C TYR A 550 -3.74 -26.17 -1.82
N THR A 551 -3.52 -26.26 -3.12
CA THR A 551 -2.28 -26.80 -3.68
C THR A 551 -1.78 -25.86 -4.76
N THR A 552 -0.52 -25.46 -4.68
CA THR A 552 0.21 -24.80 -5.76
C THR A 552 1.11 -25.82 -6.45
N ILE A 553 1.05 -25.86 -7.77
CA ILE A 553 1.99 -26.63 -8.60
C ILE A 553 2.89 -25.62 -9.30
N VAL A 554 4.21 -25.79 -9.13
CA VAL A 554 5.19 -24.94 -9.81
C VAL A 554 6.01 -25.78 -10.79
N SER A 555 6.00 -25.31 -12.02
CA SER A 555 6.74 -25.89 -13.16
C SER A 555 7.50 -24.78 -13.90
N SER A 556 7.99 -25.04 -15.11
CA SER A 556 8.58 -24.03 -15.99
C SER A 556 7.90 -24.04 -17.34
N THR A 557 7.73 -22.87 -17.94
CA THR A 557 7.14 -22.65 -19.27
C THR A 557 7.77 -23.51 -20.33
N ASN A 558 9.10 -23.67 -20.32
CA ASN A 558 9.88 -24.40 -21.32
C ASN A 558 10.31 -25.81 -20.89
N HIS A 559 9.69 -26.35 -19.84
CA HIS A 559 10.10 -27.61 -19.19
C HIS A 559 11.55 -27.57 -18.65
N ASP A 560 12.06 -26.40 -18.34
CA ASP A 560 13.34 -26.21 -17.67
C ASP A 560 13.30 -26.79 -16.26
N THR A 561 14.46 -27.05 -15.69
CA THR A 561 14.60 -27.49 -14.31
C THR A 561 15.54 -26.55 -13.56
N GLY A 562 15.27 -26.31 -12.29
CA GLY A 562 16.09 -25.42 -11.49
C GLY A 562 15.61 -25.31 -10.05
N VAL A 563 16.27 -24.48 -9.26
CA VAL A 563 15.84 -24.18 -7.90
C VAL A 563 14.80 -23.06 -7.97
N GLY A 564 13.63 -23.32 -7.39
CA GLY A 564 12.56 -22.35 -7.21
C GLY A 564 12.22 -22.12 -5.74
N LEU A 565 11.50 -21.04 -5.45
CA LEU A 565 10.95 -20.72 -4.14
C LEU A 565 9.45 -20.49 -4.31
N VAL A 566 8.65 -21.22 -3.55
CA VAL A 566 7.19 -20.99 -3.42
C VAL A 566 6.95 -20.28 -2.10
N GLU A 567 6.15 -19.25 -2.11
CA GLU A 567 5.82 -18.46 -0.93
C GLU A 567 4.32 -18.21 -0.84
N VAL A 568 3.80 -18.22 0.38
CA VAL A 568 2.43 -17.84 0.72
C VAL A 568 2.51 -16.79 1.83
N TYR A 569 1.98 -15.60 1.56
CA TYR A 569 1.91 -14.49 2.51
C TYR A 569 0.48 -14.29 3.00
N ASP A 570 0.32 -14.13 4.30
CA ASP A 570 -0.93 -13.70 4.91
C ASP A 570 -1.04 -12.17 4.86
N LEU A 571 -1.89 -11.66 3.97
CA LEU A 571 -2.17 -10.23 3.82
C LEU A 571 -3.36 -9.78 4.69
N GLY A 572 -4.11 -10.71 5.25
CA GLY A 572 -5.33 -10.46 6.05
C GLY A 572 -5.19 -10.83 7.51
N GLN A 573 -4.22 -10.28 8.25
CA GLN A 573 -3.88 -10.70 9.63
C GLN A 573 -4.98 -10.45 10.69
N GLY A 574 -5.98 -9.62 10.40
CA GLY A 574 -7.06 -9.28 11.35
C GLY A 574 -8.35 -10.12 11.21
N VAL A 575 -8.39 -11.11 10.31
CA VAL A 575 -9.60 -11.92 10.06
C VAL A 575 -9.60 -13.21 10.88
N ALA A 576 -10.78 -13.79 11.14
CA ALA A 576 -10.95 -15.05 11.86
C ALA A 576 -10.52 -16.26 11.01
N ALA A 577 -9.32 -16.22 10.46
CA ALA A 577 -8.67 -17.26 9.70
C ALA A 577 -7.15 -17.12 9.77
N LYS A 578 -6.41 -18.22 9.63
CA LYS A 578 -4.95 -18.22 9.62
C LYS A 578 -4.39 -19.23 8.61
N LEU A 579 -3.12 -19.05 8.24
CA LEU A 579 -2.34 -20.08 7.56
C LEU A 579 -2.01 -21.18 8.58
N GLY A 580 -2.75 -22.27 8.55
CA GLY A 580 -2.61 -23.35 9.53
C GLY A 580 -1.52 -24.36 9.18
N ASN A 581 -1.12 -24.43 7.91
CA ASN A 581 -0.10 -25.37 7.44
C ASN A 581 0.49 -24.90 6.12
N ILE A 582 1.78 -25.23 5.90
CA ILE A 582 2.36 -25.43 4.56
C ILE A 582 2.93 -26.82 4.48
N SER A 583 2.78 -27.46 3.33
CA SER A 583 3.41 -28.75 3.02
C SER A 583 4.00 -28.71 1.62
N THR A 584 5.27 -29.08 1.48
CA THR A 584 5.93 -29.07 0.17
C THR A 584 6.56 -30.39 -0.14
N ARG A 585 6.12 -30.99 -1.25
CA ARG A 585 6.70 -32.19 -1.83
C ARG A 585 7.69 -31.81 -2.93
N ALA A 586 8.94 -32.25 -2.77
CA ALA A 586 10.01 -32.00 -3.74
C ALA A 586 11.10 -33.06 -3.69
N LEU A 587 11.97 -33.07 -4.71
CA LEU A 587 13.18 -33.87 -4.71
C LEU A 587 14.18 -33.28 -3.69
N VAL A 588 14.51 -34.03 -2.65
CA VAL A 588 15.56 -33.75 -1.69
C VAL A 588 16.88 -34.25 -2.27
N GLY A 589 17.79 -33.29 -2.56
CA GLY A 589 19.14 -33.57 -3.03
C GLY A 589 20.18 -33.45 -1.90
N ILE A 590 21.43 -33.23 -2.29
CA ILE A 590 22.55 -33.03 -1.34
C ILE A 590 23.09 -31.61 -1.38
N GLY A 591 23.72 -31.15 -0.30
CA GLY A 591 24.35 -29.84 -0.21
C GLY A 591 23.34 -28.70 -0.41
N GLY A 592 23.48 -27.91 -1.44
CA GLY A 592 22.57 -26.77 -1.76
C GLY A 592 21.21 -27.16 -2.34
N GLU A 593 20.99 -28.45 -2.66
CA GLU A 593 19.74 -28.97 -3.25
C GLU A 593 18.83 -29.67 -2.23
N ILE A 594 19.05 -29.49 -0.93
CA ILE A 594 18.11 -29.90 0.11
C ILE A 594 16.84 -29.05 0.05
N VAL A 595 15.74 -29.55 0.63
CA VAL A 595 14.50 -28.79 0.74
C VAL A 595 14.56 -27.89 1.98
N ILE A 596 14.22 -26.62 1.81
CA ILE A 596 14.27 -25.61 2.86
C ILE A 596 12.91 -24.95 3.01
N ALA A 597 12.22 -25.22 4.12
CA ALA A 597 10.98 -24.57 4.48
C ALA A 597 11.25 -23.39 5.42
N GLY A 598 10.91 -22.17 4.99
CA GLY A 598 10.97 -20.97 5.79
C GLY A 598 9.57 -20.58 6.29
N PHE A 599 9.52 -20.00 7.49
CA PHE A 599 8.29 -19.43 8.01
C PHE A 599 8.56 -18.22 8.91
N ILE A 600 7.61 -17.30 8.94
CA ILE A 600 7.65 -16.12 9.80
C ILE A 600 6.46 -16.19 10.74
N LEU A 601 6.74 -16.12 12.04
CA LEU A 601 5.73 -15.93 13.07
C LEU A 601 5.65 -14.45 13.43
N GLY A 602 4.44 -13.90 13.40
CA GLY A 602 4.21 -12.47 13.62
C GLY A 602 2.81 -12.20 14.15
N SER A 603 2.32 -10.97 13.93
CA SER A 603 1.06 -10.40 14.40
C SER A 603 0.99 -10.08 15.89
N HIS A 604 1.66 -10.85 16.76
CA HIS A 604 1.67 -10.68 18.22
C HIS A 604 3.06 -11.01 18.77
N SER A 605 3.31 -10.62 20.02
CA SER A 605 4.63 -10.79 20.69
C SER A 605 4.80 -12.13 21.40
N ASP A 606 3.74 -12.89 21.57
CA ASP A 606 3.76 -14.16 22.30
C ASP A 606 4.28 -15.30 21.43
N ALA A 607 4.61 -16.43 22.06
CA ALA A 607 5.10 -17.61 21.38
C ALA A 607 3.96 -18.41 20.75
N ASP A 608 4.27 -19.16 19.70
CA ASP A 608 3.35 -20.07 19.01
C ASP A 608 3.84 -21.51 19.05
N ARG A 609 2.92 -22.47 19.06
CA ARG A 609 3.22 -23.90 19.02
C ARG A 609 3.32 -24.39 17.58
N ILE A 610 4.51 -24.78 17.15
CA ILE A 610 4.83 -25.21 15.79
C ILE A 610 5.17 -26.70 15.78
N VAL A 611 4.66 -27.41 14.77
CA VAL A 611 5.10 -28.77 14.44
C VAL A 611 5.70 -28.75 13.04
N VAL A 612 6.92 -29.29 12.90
CA VAL A 612 7.58 -29.50 11.61
C VAL A 612 7.72 -30.99 11.39
N ARG A 613 7.40 -31.49 10.19
CA ARG A 613 7.55 -32.91 9.83
C ARG A 613 8.41 -33.06 8.58
N GLY A 614 9.23 -34.07 8.54
CA GLY A 614 9.97 -34.56 7.38
C GLY A 614 9.51 -35.96 7.02
N ILE A 615 8.75 -36.08 5.94
CA ILE A 615 8.11 -37.32 5.50
C ILE A 615 8.83 -37.84 4.26
N GLY A 616 9.08 -39.14 4.28
CA GLY A 616 9.78 -39.85 3.19
C GLY A 616 9.20 -41.20 2.92
N PRO A 617 9.53 -42.25 3.70
CA PRO A 617 9.14 -43.65 3.43
C PRO A 617 7.65 -43.87 3.23
N SER A 618 6.79 -43.18 3.98
CA SER A 618 5.33 -43.30 3.87
C SER A 618 4.76 -42.74 2.56
N LEU A 619 5.48 -41.88 1.84
CA LEU A 619 5.08 -41.41 0.51
C LEU A 619 5.02 -42.54 -0.54
N THR A 620 5.79 -43.61 -0.33
CA THR A 620 5.73 -44.84 -1.21
C THR A 620 4.33 -45.43 -1.18
N ALA A 621 3.67 -45.47 -0.03
CA ALA A 621 2.29 -45.97 0.09
C ALA A 621 1.27 -45.02 -0.61
N ALA A 622 1.61 -43.78 -0.80
CA ALA A 622 0.84 -42.80 -1.57
C ALA A 622 1.18 -42.84 -3.09
N GLY A 623 1.98 -43.81 -3.56
CA GLY A 623 2.34 -43.95 -4.96
C GLY A 623 3.47 -43.05 -5.44
N VAL A 624 4.20 -42.37 -4.55
CA VAL A 624 5.33 -41.53 -4.94
C VAL A 624 6.56 -42.37 -5.21
N PRO A 625 7.10 -42.37 -6.46
CA PRO A 625 8.31 -43.11 -6.78
C PRO A 625 9.54 -42.45 -6.15
N ASN A 626 10.56 -43.23 -5.84
CA ASN A 626 11.84 -42.76 -5.30
C ASN A 626 11.69 -41.87 -4.02
N ALA A 627 10.77 -42.23 -3.13
CA ALA A 627 10.60 -41.56 -1.87
C ALA A 627 11.91 -41.52 -1.05
N LEU A 628 12.17 -40.45 -0.32
CA LEU A 628 13.33 -40.30 0.53
C LEU A 628 13.30 -41.38 1.63
N ALA A 629 14.38 -42.16 1.72
CA ALA A 629 14.38 -43.38 2.56
C ALA A 629 14.44 -43.09 4.06
N ASP A 630 15.12 -42.02 4.43
CA ASP A 630 15.40 -41.65 5.83
C ASP A 630 15.57 -40.14 5.92
N PRO A 631 14.49 -39.37 6.20
CA PRO A 631 14.51 -37.93 6.29
C PRO A 631 15.09 -37.43 7.62
N ASP A 632 15.94 -36.40 7.56
CA ASP A 632 16.52 -35.69 8.69
C ASP A 632 16.11 -34.22 8.67
N LEU A 633 15.60 -33.73 9.82
CA LEU A 633 15.14 -32.36 10.02
C LEU A 633 16.07 -31.57 10.93
N GLU A 634 16.36 -30.33 10.51
CA GLU A 634 17.05 -29.36 11.34
C GLU A 634 16.25 -28.04 11.34
N LEU A 635 15.84 -27.55 12.50
CA LEU A 635 15.13 -26.28 12.68
C LEU A 635 16.12 -25.22 13.17
N ARG A 636 16.14 -24.06 12.51
CA ARG A 636 17.02 -22.92 12.81
C ARG A 636 16.24 -21.63 13.04
N ASP A 637 16.81 -20.72 13.82
CA ASP A 637 16.33 -19.33 13.93
C ASP A 637 16.81 -18.46 12.77
N GLY A 638 16.37 -17.18 12.75
CA GLY A 638 16.76 -16.20 11.74
C GLY A 638 18.24 -15.84 11.67
N ASN A 639 19.03 -16.22 12.69
CA ASN A 639 20.49 -16.06 12.71
C ASN A 639 21.23 -17.33 12.25
N GLY A 640 20.49 -18.39 11.91
CA GLY A 640 21.05 -19.68 11.53
C GLY A 640 21.42 -20.59 12.70
N THR A 641 21.06 -20.24 13.94
CA THR A 641 21.31 -21.07 15.11
C THR A 641 20.38 -22.29 15.10
N ILE A 642 20.92 -23.49 15.28
CA ILE A 642 20.13 -24.71 15.38
C ILE A 642 19.33 -24.67 16.70
N LEU A 643 18.02 -24.74 16.59
CA LEU A 643 17.09 -24.80 17.72
C LEU A 643 16.73 -26.24 18.08
N ALA A 644 16.59 -27.10 17.10
CA ALA A 644 16.28 -28.51 17.27
C ALA A 644 16.69 -29.30 16.02
N SER A 645 16.97 -30.58 16.19
CA SER A 645 17.14 -31.55 15.10
C SER A 645 16.44 -32.84 15.45
N ASN A 646 15.96 -33.55 14.45
CA ASN A 646 15.33 -34.86 14.64
C ASN A 646 15.47 -35.71 13.38
N ASN A 647 15.91 -36.92 13.58
CA ASN A 647 15.99 -37.94 12.53
C ASN A 647 14.84 -38.94 12.59
N ASN A 648 14.45 -39.36 13.79
CA ASN A 648 13.33 -40.29 13.99
C ASN A 648 12.37 -39.67 15.00
N TRP A 649 11.11 -39.48 14.64
CA TRP A 649 10.13 -38.75 15.46
C TRP A 649 9.87 -39.35 16.83
N GLN A 650 10.18 -40.63 17.03
CA GLN A 650 10.01 -41.36 18.30
C GLN A 650 11.20 -41.26 19.24
N ASP A 651 12.34 -40.68 18.84
CA ASP A 651 13.56 -40.61 19.64
C ASP A 651 13.35 -39.81 20.95
N ASN A 652 12.42 -38.86 20.94
CA ASN A 652 11.99 -38.17 22.16
C ASN A 652 10.56 -38.63 22.53
N PRO A 653 10.37 -39.46 23.59
CA PRO A 653 9.06 -39.99 23.94
C PRO A 653 8.00 -38.94 24.29
N ALA A 654 8.39 -37.81 24.89
CA ALA A 654 7.47 -36.75 25.25
C ALA A 654 6.93 -36.05 23.99
N GLN A 655 7.82 -35.74 23.06
CA GLN A 655 7.45 -35.18 21.76
C GLN A 655 6.61 -36.16 20.92
N ALA A 656 6.95 -37.45 20.94
CA ALA A 656 6.18 -38.49 20.24
C ALA A 656 4.74 -38.61 20.78
N ALA A 657 4.59 -38.53 22.11
CA ALA A 657 3.26 -38.51 22.76
C ALA A 657 2.44 -37.26 22.32
N GLU A 658 3.07 -36.10 22.27
CA GLU A 658 2.44 -34.86 21.79
C GLU A 658 2.01 -34.96 20.31
N LEU A 659 2.91 -35.40 19.44
CA LEU A 659 2.62 -35.57 18.02
C LEU A 659 1.46 -36.56 17.80
N THR A 660 1.42 -37.64 18.59
CA THR A 660 0.33 -38.62 18.56
C THR A 660 -1.00 -38.00 19.02
N ALA A 661 -0.98 -37.26 20.13
CA ALA A 661 -2.18 -36.57 20.63
C ALA A 661 -2.70 -35.50 19.67
N ALA A 662 -1.78 -34.85 18.93
CA ALA A 662 -2.12 -33.87 17.93
C ALA A 662 -2.63 -34.48 16.60
N GLY A 663 -2.55 -35.82 16.42
CA GLY A 663 -2.86 -36.49 15.15
C GLY A 663 -1.85 -36.19 14.05
N LEU A 664 -0.63 -35.77 14.40
CA LEU A 664 0.45 -35.40 13.49
C LEU A 664 1.64 -36.35 13.54
N ALA A 665 1.55 -37.47 14.27
CA ALA A 665 2.60 -38.47 14.31
C ALA A 665 2.85 -39.05 12.90
N PRO A 666 4.12 -39.08 12.41
CA PRO A 666 4.45 -39.76 11.18
C PRO A 666 4.09 -41.26 11.26
N THR A 667 3.78 -41.86 10.13
CA THR A 667 3.36 -43.27 10.08
C THR A 667 4.52 -44.26 9.98
N ASN A 668 5.72 -43.77 9.65
CA ASN A 668 6.94 -44.54 9.60
C ASN A 668 7.94 -44.08 10.65
N ASN A 669 8.63 -44.99 11.31
CA ASN A 669 9.55 -44.67 12.39
C ASN A 669 10.84 -43.97 11.95
N LEU A 670 11.21 -44.11 10.67
CA LEU A 670 12.34 -43.40 10.08
C LEU A 670 12.00 -41.93 9.68
N GLU A 671 10.76 -41.49 9.84
CA GLU A 671 10.37 -40.13 9.52
C GLU A 671 10.67 -39.20 10.70
N SER A 672 10.99 -37.96 10.37
CA SER A 672 11.38 -36.97 11.36
C SER A 672 10.25 -36.01 11.72
N ALA A 673 10.20 -35.56 12.97
CA ALA A 673 9.29 -34.51 13.41
C ALA A 673 9.84 -33.73 14.60
N ILE A 674 9.56 -32.43 14.64
CA ILE A 674 9.94 -31.51 15.70
C ILE A 674 8.66 -30.79 16.15
N ALA A 675 8.35 -30.87 17.46
CA ALA A 675 7.29 -30.07 18.08
C ALA A 675 7.91 -29.08 19.08
N THR A 676 7.72 -27.79 18.88
CA THR A 676 8.39 -26.76 19.69
C THR A 676 7.53 -25.51 19.82
N THR A 677 7.79 -24.70 20.84
CA THR A 677 7.17 -23.37 21.04
C THR A 677 8.19 -22.31 20.64
N LEU A 678 7.81 -21.44 19.73
CA LEU A 678 8.68 -20.42 19.13
C LEU A 678 8.10 -19.01 19.34
N PRO A 679 8.88 -18.03 19.76
CA PRO A 679 8.46 -16.63 19.77
C PRO A 679 8.25 -16.08 18.38
N ALA A 680 7.66 -14.89 18.27
CA ALA A 680 7.61 -14.15 17.00
C ALA A 680 9.03 -13.98 16.41
N GLY A 681 9.20 -14.31 15.13
CA GLY A 681 10.50 -14.32 14.48
C GLY A 681 10.51 -15.07 13.15
N THR A 682 11.70 -15.18 12.56
CA THR A 682 11.95 -15.92 11.31
C THR A 682 12.60 -17.25 11.60
N TYR A 683 12.17 -18.30 10.93
CA TYR A 683 12.62 -19.67 11.15
C TYR A 683 12.83 -20.40 9.83
N THR A 684 13.70 -21.41 9.85
CA THR A 684 14.00 -22.24 8.69
C THR A 684 14.10 -23.71 9.14
N ALA A 685 13.33 -24.58 8.46
CA ALA A 685 13.45 -26.02 8.60
C ALA A 685 14.13 -26.60 7.36
N LEU A 686 15.23 -27.32 7.56
CA LEU A 686 15.99 -27.98 6.52
C LEU A 686 15.63 -29.47 6.51
N LEU A 687 15.17 -29.96 5.36
CA LEU A 687 14.93 -31.39 5.14
C LEU A 687 16.05 -31.96 4.25
N SER A 688 16.80 -32.89 4.79
CA SER A 688 17.85 -33.63 4.12
C SER A 688 17.63 -35.15 4.25
N GLY A 689 18.42 -35.94 3.57
CA GLY A 689 18.45 -37.39 3.78
C GLY A 689 19.64 -37.81 4.62
N VAL A 690 19.41 -38.71 5.57
CA VAL A 690 20.47 -39.35 6.37
C VAL A 690 21.51 -39.95 5.44
N ASN A 691 22.79 -39.81 5.79
CA ASN A 691 23.93 -40.29 4.97
C ASN A 691 23.95 -39.77 3.54
N SER A 692 23.50 -38.53 3.33
CA SER A 692 23.37 -37.93 1.98
C SER A 692 22.38 -38.69 1.08
N GLY A 693 21.34 -39.27 1.64
CA GLY A 693 20.24 -39.90 0.92
C GLY A 693 19.54 -38.91 0.00
N ILE A 694 19.13 -39.40 -1.17
CA ILE A 694 18.41 -38.57 -2.17
C ILE A 694 17.06 -39.25 -2.42
N GLY A 695 15.99 -38.47 -2.58
CA GLY A 695 14.67 -38.97 -2.88
C GLY A 695 13.59 -37.91 -2.77
N VAL A 696 12.37 -38.24 -3.14
CA VAL A 696 11.22 -37.36 -2.99
C VAL A 696 10.81 -37.31 -1.51
N GLY A 697 10.88 -36.14 -0.90
CA GLY A 697 10.48 -35.88 0.49
C GLY A 697 9.34 -34.87 0.56
N LEU A 698 8.67 -34.82 1.71
CA LEU A 698 7.66 -33.84 2.04
C LEU A 698 8.07 -33.15 3.35
N VAL A 699 8.25 -31.85 3.31
CA VAL A 699 8.40 -31.03 4.51
C VAL A 699 7.08 -30.36 4.80
N GLU A 700 6.67 -30.36 6.07
CA GLU A 700 5.43 -29.74 6.51
C GLU A 700 5.69 -28.88 7.75
N VAL A 701 5.06 -27.70 7.77
CA VAL A 701 5.05 -26.82 8.95
C VAL A 701 3.60 -26.59 9.34
N TYR A 702 3.25 -26.86 10.58
CA TYR A 702 1.92 -26.65 11.15
C TYR A 702 1.98 -25.55 12.22
N ASP A 703 1.18 -24.52 12.06
CA ASP A 703 0.86 -23.54 13.08
C ASP A 703 -0.28 -24.11 13.96
N ARG A 704 0.03 -24.49 15.20
CA ARG A 704 -0.92 -25.13 16.12
C ARG A 704 -1.67 -24.13 16.98
N GLY A 705 -1.39 -22.81 16.85
CA GLY A 705 -1.95 -21.79 17.72
C GLY A 705 -1.27 -21.74 19.10
N ALA A 706 -1.92 -21.06 20.06
CA ALA A 706 -1.38 -20.98 21.42
C ALA A 706 -1.13 -22.35 22.01
N PRO A 707 -0.03 -22.52 22.78
CA PRO A 707 0.28 -23.76 23.48
C PRO A 707 -0.79 -24.15 24.48
#